data_614a3b6d2994042a2d07ab72fc81c48b
#
_entry.id   614a3b6d2994042a2d07ab72fc81c48b
#
_cell.length_a   1.000
_cell.length_b   1.000
_cell.length_c   1.000
_cell.angle_alpha   90.00
_cell.angle_beta   90.00
_cell.angle_gamma   90.00
#
_symmetry.space_group_name_H-M   'P 1'
#
loop_
_entity.id
_entity.type
_entity.pdbx_description
1 polymer ?
#
loop_
_entity_poly.entity_id
_entity_poly.type
_entity_poly.pdbx_seq_one_letter_code
_entity_poly.pdbx_strand_id
1 'polypeptide(L)'
;MDEIQRIEQLRKELHEHNYRYYVLNQPTIGDQEFDFLMHELQDLEAKHPEMADENSPTQRVGSDLNAEFAQVEHKYPMLSLANTYNEQDVADWYESVKKGLAGEDFEVCCEMKYDGLSISLTYVDGKLTQAVTRGDGVHGDDVTANVKTIRSIPLVLTTPASNDLFAAPPYPHEFEIRGEILMPWAVFERLNKEREEAEEPLFANPRNAASGTLKSQKSSLVASRQLDAYLYYLLGEELPAEGHYENLEVAREWGFKISEGMKKVRTLQEIYDFINYWDTARKNLPVATDGIVLKVNSLRQQRALGFTAKSPRWAIAYKFKAERVCTRLNEVTYQVGRTGAITPVANMDPVQLAGTTVKRATLNNEDFIKSFDLHIGDYVYVEKGGEIIPKIVGVDIDQRPIIAQPVEFIKRCPECGTPLVRYEGEAAWYCPNDTGCPPQIKGRIEHFIARKAMNIDSLGPETVDDYYRQGLIKNVADLYLIDVQQINGDGSRTKSAQRIVNGIAASKEVPFERVVFALGIRFVGETSAKLLARHFKNIDALMNAGLEELQEIEGIGEVMAKSIITYFHDEKNQEIIRRLRDYGLQMELSEAQTANLSDKLAGQSIVISGVFAHHSRDEYKAIIEQNGGKNVGSISNKTSFILAGENMGPSKLQKAEKLGIKIMSEDEFLEMIEK
;
A
#
# COMPACT_ATOMS: atom_id res chain seq x y z
N MET A 1 -34.75 1.83 -37.95
CA MET A 1 -33.65 1.29 -37.16
C MET A 1 -34.29 0.28 -36.20
N ASP A 2 -33.77 -0.92 -36.14
CA ASP A 2 -34.24 -1.95 -35.22
C ASP A 2 -33.91 -1.52 -33.77
N GLU A 3 -34.73 -1.92 -32.77
CA GLU A 3 -34.49 -1.55 -31.36
C GLU A 3 -33.13 -2.02 -30.87
N ILE A 4 -32.67 -3.19 -31.31
CA ILE A 4 -31.32 -3.72 -31.00
C ILE A 4 -30.20 -2.81 -31.55
N GLN A 5 -30.32 -2.38 -32.81
CA GLN A 5 -29.36 -1.43 -33.43
C GLN A 5 -29.37 -0.07 -32.70
N ARG A 6 -30.54 0.33 -32.21
CA ARG A 6 -30.67 1.58 -31.45
C ARG A 6 -30.00 1.50 -30.08
N ILE A 7 -30.08 0.36 -29.38
CA ILE A 7 -29.36 0.11 -28.13
C ILE A 7 -27.84 0.24 -28.34
N GLU A 8 -27.30 -0.42 -29.35
CA GLU A 8 -25.85 -0.36 -29.65
C GLU A 8 -25.40 1.07 -30.01
N GLN A 9 -26.18 1.78 -30.80
CA GLN A 9 -25.90 3.17 -31.15
C GLN A 9 -25.92 4.08 -29.91
N LEU A 10 -26.94 3.99 -29.06
CA LEU A 10 -27.07 4.80 -27.85
C LEU A 10 -25.94 4.54 -26.86
N ARG A 11 -25.53 3.28 -26.69
CA ARG A 11 -24.37 2.94 -25.85
C ARG A 11 -23.11 3.65 -26.34
N LYS A 12 -22.84 3.59 -27.64
CA LYS A 12 -21.68 4.24 -28.25
C LYS A 12 -21.76 5.77 -28.11
N GLU A 13 -22.90 6.39 -28.40
CA GLU A 13 -23.10 7.84 -28.27
C GLU A 13 -22.91 8.31 -26.82
N LEU A 14 -23.49 7.62 -25.85
CA LEU A 14 -23.39 7.97 -24.44
C LEU A 14 -21.99 7.77 -23.87
N HIS A 15 -21.26 6.75 -24.31
CA HIS A 15 -19.84 6.60 -23.96
C HIS A 15 -19.01 7.76 -24.51
N GLU A 16 -19.22 8.16 -25.75
CA GLU A 16 -18.54 9.31 -26.39
C GLU A 16 -18.86 10.63 -25.66
N HIS A 17 -20.12 10.88 -25.31
CA HIS A 17 -20.53 12.08 -24.57
C HIS A 17 -19.95 12.11 -23.16
N ASN A 18 -19.89 10.97 -22.45
CA ASN A 18 -19.20 10.86 -21.17
C ASN A 18 -17.71 11.19 -21.31
N TYR A 19 -17.04 10.65 -22.32
CA TYR A 19 -15.63 10.92 -22.57
C TYR A 19 -15.37 12.41 -22.84
N ARG A 20 -16.17 13.02 -23.74
CA ARG A 20 -16.05 14.44 -24.05
C ARG A 20 -16.29 15.35 -22.85
N TYR A 21 -17.29 15.03 -22.05
CA TYR A 21 -17.65 15.82 -20.86
C TYR A 21 -16.62 15.69 -19.73
N TYR A 22 -16.33 14.43 -19.29
CA TYR A 22 -15.57 14.18 -18.05
C TYR A 22 -14.05 14.07 -18.27
N VAL A 23 -13.61 13.74 -19.46
CA VAL A 23 -12.17 13.57 -19.77
C VAL A 23 -11.63 14.76 -20.56
N LEU A 24 -12.32 15.18 -21.63
CA LEU A 24 -11.86 16.27 -22.49
C LEU A 24 -12.33 17.67 -22.05
N ASN A 25 -13.29 17.80 -21.14
CA ASN A 25 -13.96 19.06 -20.80
C ASN A 25 -14.53 19.82 -22.02
N GLN A 26 -15.01 19.08 -23.02
CA GLN A 26 -15.53 19.60 -24.30
C GLN A 26 -16.90 18.99 -24.62
N PRO A 27 -17.95 19.27 -23.81
CA PRO A 27 -19.28 18.73 -24.06
C PRO A 27 -19.82 19.21 -25.40
N THR A 28 -20.48 18.31 -26.13
CA THR A 28 -21.12 18.59 -27.42
C THR A 28 -22.63 18.61 -27.36
N ILE A 29 -23.20 18.17 -26.25
CA ILE A 29 -24.66 18.21 -25.97
C ILE A 29 -24.88 18.77 -24.56
N GLY A 30 -26.10 19.25 -24.30
CA GLY A 30 -26.50 19.71 -22.98
C GLY A 30 -26.94 18.56 -22.06
N ASP A 31 -26.97 18.83 -20.74
CA ASP A 31 -27.34 17.83 -19.71
C ASP A 31 -28.72 17.23 -19.97
N GLN A 32 -29.70 18.04 -20.37
CA GLN A 32 -31.05 17.59 -20.69
C GLN A 32 -31.09 16.59 -21.86
N GLU A 33 -30.30 16.83 -22.90
CA GLU A 33 -30.20 15.96 -24.07
C GLU A 33 -29.51 14.64 -23.71
N PHE A 34 -28.47 14.71 -22.89
CA PHE A 34 -27.79 13.52 -22.35
C PHE A 34 -28.76 12.66 -21.52
N ASP A 35 -29.52 13.26 -20.61
CA ASP A 35 -30.48 12.56 -19.78
C ASP A 35 -31.59 11.90 -20.62
N PHE A 36 -32.04 12.58 -21.68
CA PHE A 36 -33.03 12.00 -22.60
C PHE A 36 -32.52 10.74 -23.31
N LEU A 37 -31.28 10.78 -23.83
CA LEU A 37 -30.63 9.62 -24.47
C LEU A 37 -30.41 8.47 -23.47
N MET A 38 -30.07 8.80 -22.22
CA MET A 38 -29.88 7.82 -21.16
C MET A 38 -31.20 7.12 -20.80
N HIS A 39 -32.31 7.86 -20.68
CA HIS A 39 -33.64 7.28 -20.43
C HIS A 39 -34.11 6.41 -21.60
N GLU A 40 -33.91 6.86 -22.86
CA GLU A 40 -34.19 6.05 -24.05
C GLU A 40 -33.45 4.70 -24.00
N LEU A 41 -32.17 4.71 -23.63
CA LEU A 41 -31.38 3.49 -23.51
C LEU A 41 -31.90 2.58 -22.38
N GLN A 42 -32.24 3.13 -21.23
CA GLN A 42 -32.79 2.37 -20.10
C GLN A 42 -34.09 1.67 -20.47
N ASP A 43 -35.01 2.37 -21.16
CA ASP A 43 -36.28 1.84 -21.60
C ASP A 43 -36.13 0.71 -22.62
N LEU A 44 -35.16 0.86 -23.55
CA LEU A 44 -34.89 -0.16 -24.55
C LEU A 44 -34.20 -1.39 -23.95
N GLU A 45 -33.22 -1.22 -23.06
CA GLU A 45 -32.56 -2.33 -22.35
C GLU A 45 -33.55 -3.11 -21.46
N ALA A 46 -34.50 -2.42 -20.84
CA ALA A 46 -35.58 -3.08 -20.06
C ALA A 46 -36.49 -3.96 -20.92
N LYS A 47 -36.70 -3.60 -22.21
CA LYS A 47 -37.45 -4.42 -23.16
C LYS A 47 -36.67 -5.59 -23.74
N HIS A 48 -35.32 -5.49 -23.77
CA HIS A 48 -34.42 -6.42 -24.37
C HIS A 48 -33.40 -6.96 -23.35
N PRO A 49 -33.83 -7.75 -22.34
CA PRO A 49 -32.93 -8.29 -21.31
C PRO A 49 -31.85 -9.22 -21.89
N GLU A 50 -32.03 -9.78 -23.09
CA GLU A 50 -31.03 -10.52 -23.83
C GLU A 50 -29.81 -9.68 -24.27
N MET A 51 -29.99 -8.35 -24.31
CA MET A 51 -28.93 -7.38 -24.64
C MET A 51 -28.24 -6.83 -23.40
N ALA A 52 -28.41 -7.46 -22.22
CA ALA A 52 -27.77 -7.03 -21.00
C ALA A 52 -26.23 -6.93 -21.17
N ASP A 53 -25.66 -5.78 -20.84
CA ASP A 53 -24.22 -5.54 -20.86
C ASP A 53 -23.81 -4.83 -19.55
N GLU A 54 -22.97 -5.48 -18.77
CA GLU A 54 -22.47 -4.95 -17.49
C GLU A 54 -21.70 -3.63 -17.65
N ASN A 55 -21.25 -3.31 -18.84
CA ASN A 55 -20.53 -2.08 -19.17
C ASN A 55 -21.42 -1.05 -19.93
N SER A 56 -22.73 -1.27 -20.00
CA SER A 56 -23.64 -0.24 -20.51
C SER A 56 -23.54 1.06 -19.69
N PRO A 57 -23.65 2.24 -20.33
CA PRO A 57 -23.76 3.51 -19.60
C PRO A 57 -24.83 3.51 -18.50
N THR A 58 -25.91 2.71 -18.67
CA THR A 58 -27.00 2.57 -17.70
C THR A 58 -26.56 1.87 -16.42
N GLN A 59 -25.51 1.04 -16.45
CA GLN A 59 -24.96 0.34 -15.28
C GLN A 59 -24.10 1.25 -14.37
N ARG A 60 -23.87 2.50 -14.77
CA ARG A 60 -23.23 3.51 -13.90
C ARG A 60 -24.15 3.98 -12.78
N VAL A 61 -25.43 3.61 -12.80
CA VAL A 61 -26.37 3.89 -11.70
C VAL A 61 -26.12 2.87 -10.60
N GLY A 62 -25.57 3.33 -9.46
CA GLY A 62 -25.26 2.47 -8.33
C GLY A 62 -26.48 1.74 -7.76
N SER A 63 -26.30 0.49 -7.34
CA SER A 63 -27.29 -0.26 -6.60
C SER A 63 -27.12 -0.07 -5.09
N ASP A 64 -28.19 -0.21 -4.31
CA ASP A 64 -28.18 -0.10 -2.85
C ASP A 64 -27.76 -1.41 -2.14
N LEU A 65 -27.44 -2.46 -2.89
CA LEU A 65 -27.15 -3.80 -2.40
C LEU A 65 -25.72 -4.23 -2.78
N ASN A 66 -24.73 -3.72 -2.07
CA ASN A 66 -23.39 -4.31 -2.11
C ASN A 66 -23.16 -5.12 -0.83
N ALA A 67 -22.86 -6.41 -1.03
CA ALA A 67 -22.24 -7.24 -0.01
C ALA A 67 -20.84 -6.66 0.36
N GLU A 68 -20.24 -7.14 1.46
CA GLU A 68 -18.85 -6.81 1.79
C GLU A 68 -17.93 -6.99 0.58
N PHE A 69 -16.95 -6.09 0.45
CA PHE A 69 -15.99 -6.16 -0.66
C PHE A 69 -15.17 -7.45 -0.58
N ALA A 70 -15.14 -8.20 -1.69
CA ALA A 70 -14.29 -9.36 -1.82
C ALA A 70 -12.80 -8.92 -1.83
N GLN A 71 -11.93 -9.72 -1.23
CA GLN A 71 -10.50 -9.54 -1.28
C GLN A 71 -9.95 -10.17 -2.56
N VAL A 72 -9.13 -9.42 -3.30
CA VAL A 72 -8.51 -9.86 -4.56
C VAL A 72 -7.00 -9.71 -4.45
N GLU A 73 -6.27 -10.74 -4.88
CA GLU A 73 -4.82 -10.67 -5.02
C GLU A 73 -4.45 -9.93 -6.31
N HIS A 74 -3.49 -8.99 -6.20
CA HIS A 74 -3.00 -8.24 -7.35
C HIS A 74 -2.14 -9.11 -8.26
N LYS A 75 -2.43 -9.13 -9.57
CA LYS A 75 -1.57 -9.78 -10.58
C LYS A 75 -0.15 -9.21 -10.56
N TYR A 76 -0.04 -7.90 -10.36
CA TYR A 76 1.22 -7.18 -10.16
C TYR A 76 1.20 -6.47 -8.80
N PRO A 77 2.21 -6.63 -7.92
CA PRO A 77 2.23 -5.96 -6.62
C PRO A 77 2.13 -4.43 -6.74
N MET A 78 1.38 -3.79 -5.83
CA MET A 78 1.24 -2.34 -5.76
C MET A 78 2.19 -1.76 -4.71
N LEU A 79 3.46 -1.57 -5.10
CA LEU A 79 4.51 -1.07 -4.21
C LEU A 79 4.36 0.43 -3.94
N SER A 80 4.84 0.86 -2.78
CA SER A 80 4.98 2.27 -2.45
C SER A 80 6.21 2.87 -3.13
N LEU A 81 6.20 4.19 -3.37
CA LEU A 81 7.39 4.90 -3.83
C LEU A 81 8.24 5.36 -2.64
N ALA A 82 9.55 5.41 -2.82
CA ALA A 82 10.44 6.08 -1.89
C ALA A 82 10.18 7.60 -1.95
N ASN A 83 10.14 8.27 -0.79
CA ASN A 83 9.93 9.71 -0.72
C ASN A 83 11.27 10.45 -0.69
N THR A 84 11.30 11.61 -1.35
CA THR A 84 12.36 12.62 -1.27
C THR A 84 11.75 13.96 -0.93
N TYR A 85 12.53 14.86 -0.31
CA TYR A 85 12.01 16.11 0.26
C TYR A 85 12.80 17.34 -0.15
N ASN A 86 13.93 17.18 -0.84
CA ASN A 86 14.80 18.25 -1.28
C ASN A 86 15.50 17.90 -2.59
N GLU A 87 16.15 18.88 -3.20
CA GLU A 87 16.84 18.72 -4.48
C GLU A 87 18.03 17.73 -4.39
N GLN A 88 18.70 17.67 -3.24
CA GLN A 88 19.81 16.74 -3.06
C GLN A 88 19.37 15.28 -3.09
N ASP A 89 18.25 14.97 -2.43
CA ASP A 89 17.68 13.61 -2.47
C ASP A 89 17.33 13.18 -3.92
N VAL A 90 16.82 14.13 -4.73
CA VAL A 90 16.53 13.89 -6.15
C VAL A 90 17.80 13.67 -6.95
N ALA A 91 18.84 14.49 -6.69
CA ALA A 91 20.15 14.32 -7.32
C ALA A 91 20.78 12.96 -6.98
N ASP A 92 20.71 12.55 -5.73
CA ASP A 92 21.24 11.26 -5.25
C ASP A 92 20.51 10.08 -5.94
N TRP A 93 19.18 10.19 -6.10
CA TRP A 93 18.42 9.21 -6.87
C TRP A 93 18.84 9.20 -8.34
N TYR A 94 18.97 10.37 -8.99
CA TYR A 94 19.36 10.48 -10.40
C TYR A 94 20.73 9.85 -10.65
N GLU A 95 21.71 10.11 -9.79
CA GLU A 95 23.03 9.49 -9.85
C GLU A 95 22.99 7.98 -9.57
N SER A 96 22.11 7.54 -8.66
CA SER A 96 21.87 6.11 -8.41
C SER A 96 21.32 5.39 -9.64
N VAL A 97 20.36 6.00 -10.36
CA VAL A 97 19.82 5.50 -11.63
C VAL A 97 20.94 5.42 -12.68
N LYS A 98 21.70 6.50 -12.88
CA LYS A 98 22.81 6.56 -13.82
C LYS A 98 23.86 5.48 -13.56
N LYS A 99 24.20 5.27 -12.29
CA LYS A 99 25.11 4.20 -11.87
C LYS A 99 24.53 2.81 -12.09
N GLY A 100 23.22 2.63 -11.79
CA GLY A 100 22.51 1.37 -12.00
C GLY A 100 22.42 0.97 -13.47
N LEU A 101 22.39 1.95 -14.37
CA LEU A 101 22.38 1.79 -15.82
C LEU A 101 23.80 1.79 -16.45
N ALA A 102 24.85 1.72 -15.62
CA ALA A 102 26.24 1.70 -16.07
C ALA A 102 26.63 2.91 -16.97
N GLY A 103 25.98 4.06 -16.78
CA GLY A 103 26.20 5.28 -17.55
C GLY A 103 25.45 5.36 -18.88
N GLU A 104 24.53 4.44 -19.13
CA GLU A 104 23.61 4.54 -20.27
C GLU A 104 22.70 5.78 -20.12
N ASP A 105 22.44 6.49 -21.21
CA ASP A 105 21.52 7.62 -21.23
C ASP A 105 20.08 7.17 -20.92
N PHE A 106 19.36 7.98 -20.17
CA PHE A 106 17.96 7.70 -19.81
C PHE A 106 17.11 8.97 -19.79
N GLU A 107 15.83 8.77 -19.97
CA GLU A 107 14.82 9.82 -19.85
C GLU A 107 14.00 9.60 -18.58
N VAL A 108 13.52 10.67 -17.99
CA VAL A 108 12.64 10.66 -16.83
C VAL A 108 11.29 11.22 -17.20
N CYS A 109 10.24 10.48 -16.92
CA CYS A 109 8.86 10.97 -16.95
C CYS A 109 8.55 11.63 -15.60
N CYS A 110 8.22 12.92 -15.63
CA CYS A 110 7.80 13.72 -14.49
C CYS A 110 6.29 13.83 -14.49
N GLU A 111 5.65 13.47 -13.39
CA GLU A 111 4.20 13.41 -13.24
C GLU A 111 3.74 14.07 -11.94
N MET A 112 2.48 14.49 -11.89
CA MET A 112 1.87 14.94 -10.64
C MET A 112 1.64 13.78 -9.68
N LYS A 113 1.99 13.96 -8.41
CA LYS A 113 1.62 13.03 -7.35
C LYS A 113 0.24 13.42 -6.82
N TYR A 114 -0.77 12.73 -7.29
CA TYR A 114 -2.14 12.94 -6.85
C TYR A 114 -2.35 12.42 -5.43
N ASP A 115 -3.15 13.14 -4.65
CA ASP A 115 -3.45 12.79 -3.26
C ASP A 115 -4.88 12.25 -3.12
N GLY A 116 -5.02 10.95 -3.33
CA GLY A 116 -6.29 10.24 -3.32
C GLY A 116 -6.16 8.79 -2.82
N LEU A 117 -6.89 7.89 -3.46
CA LEU A 117 -6.89 6.46 -3.20
C LEU A 117 -6.42 5.71 -4.44
N SER A 118 -5.30 5.00 -4.32
CA SER A 118 -4.75 4.22 -5.44
C SER A 118 -5.67 3.07 -5.84
N ILE A 119 -5.81 2.88 -7.15
CA ILE A 119 -6.68 1.89 -7.78
C ILE A 119 -5.93 1.15 -8.89
N SER A 120 -6.21 -0.14 -9.06
CA SER A 120 -5.86 -0.94 -10.24
C SER A 120 -7.13 -1.31 -11.00
N LEU A 121 -7.15 -1.01 -12.28
CA LEU A 121 -8.26 -1.29 -13.20
C LEU A 121 -7.81 -2.34 -14.20
N THR A 122 -8.55 -3.45 -14.30
CA THR A 122 -8.29 -4.50 -15.28
C THR A 122 -9.28 -4.37 -16.43
N TYR A 123 -8.74 -4.36 -17.65
CA TYR A 123 -9.51 -4.35 -18.89
C TYR A 123 -9.25 -5.62 -19.66
N VAL A 124 -10.33 -6.23 -20.17
CA VAL A 124 -10.29 -7.37 -21.08
C VAL A 124 -11.12 -7.04 -22.31
N ASP A 125 -10.55 -7.20 -23.49
CA ASP A 125 -11.18 -6.83 -24.77
C ASP A 125 -11.75 -5.39 -24.78
N GLY A 126 -11.01 -4.46 -24.15
CA GLY A 126 -11.38 -3.05 -24.05
C GLY A 126 -12.54 -2.75 -23.09
N LYS A 127 -12.97 -3.70 -22.25
CA LYS A 127 -14.04 -3.51 -21.27
C LYS A 127 -13.49 -3.60 -19.85
N LEU A 128 -13.95 -2.71 -18.96
CA LEU A 128 -13.61 -2.75 -17.53
C LEU A 128 -14.22 -4.01 -16.90
N THR A 129 -13.37 -4.92 -16.46
CA THR A 129 -13.79 -6.18 -15.82
C THR A 129 -13.63 -6.15 -14.31
N GLN A 130 -12.60 -5.45 -13.79
CA GLN A 130 -12.31 -5.42 -12.35
C GLN A 130 -11.64 -4.12 -11.93
N ALA A 131 -11.93 -3.67 -10.71
CA ALA A 131 -11.28 -2.54 -10.07
C ALA A 131 -10.96 -2.89 -8.62
N VAL A 132 -9.68 -2.81 -8.25
CA VAL A 132 -9.16 -3.27 -6.95
C VAL A 132 -8.36 -2.16 -6.28
N THR A 133 -8.67 -1.86 -5.01
CA THR A 133 -7.89 -0.89 -4.22
C THR A 133 -6.49 -1.45 -3.92
N ARG A 134 -5.51 -0.56 -3.64
CA ARG A 134 -4.15 -1.01 -3.31
C ARG A 134 -4.11 -2.00 -2.14
N GLY A 135 -4.94 -1.81 -1.12
CA GLY A 135 -4.91 -2.62 0.09
C GLY A 135 -3.52 -2.62 0.76
N ASP A 136 -2.98 -3.80 1.00
CA ASP A 136 -1.62 -4.00 1.56
C ASP A 136 -0.52 -4.05 0.48
N GLY A 137 -0.90 -3.89 -0.79
CA GLY A 137 -0.02 -3.97 -1.95
C GLY A 137 0.03 -5.35 -2.62
N VAL A 138 -0.45 -6.40 -1.94
CA VAL A 138 -0.61 -7.76 -2.47
C VAL A 138 -2.10 -8.08 -2.64
N HIS A 139 -2.94 -7.72 -1.67
CA HIS A 139 -4.39 -7.90 -1.71
C HIS A 139 -5.11 -6.56 -1.55
N GLY A 140 -6.17 -6.36 -2.29
CA GLY A 140 -7.03 -5.18 -2.21
C GLY A 140 -8.51 -5.53 -2.20
N ASP A 141 -9.35 -4.52 -1.95
CA ASP A 141 -10.79 -4.67 -1.96
C ASP A 141 -11.31 -4.52 -3.40
N ASP A 142 -12.14 -5.46 -3.86
CA ASP A 142 -12.85 -5.33 -5.13
C ASP A 142 -13.94 -4.26 -5.01
N VAL A 143 -13.72 -3.15 -5.66
CA VAL A 143 -14.64 -1.99 -5.67
C VAL A 143 -15.22 -1.73 -7.06
N THR A 144 -15.27 -2.74 -7.91
CA THR A 144 -15.67 -2.63 -9.33
C THR A 144 -17.02 -1.94 -9.48
N ALA A 145 -18.04 -2.32 -8.71
CA ALA A 145 -19.36 -1.69 -8.77
C ALA A 145 -19.34 -0.19 -8.44
N ASN A 146 -18.51 0.21 -7.47
CA ASN A 146 -18.36 1.60 -7.09
C ASN A 146 -17.56 2.39 -8.13
N VAL A 147 -16.48 1.80 -8.67
CA VAL A 147 -15.66 2.43 -9.72
C VAL A 147 -16.46 2.64 -11.01
N LYS A 148 -17.35 1.73 -11.37
CA LYS A 148 -18.26 1.90 -12.52
C LYS A 148 -19.11 3.18 -12.45
N THR A 149 -19.32 3.75 -11.27
CA THR A 149 -20.03 5.03 -11.10
C THR A 149 -19.18 6.25 -11.41
N ILE A 150 -17.85 6.11 -11.49
CA ILE A 150 -16.91 7.21 -11.75
C ILE A 150 -16.87 7.50 -13.24
N ARG A 151 -17.42 8.64 -13.64
CA ARG A 151 -17.68 8.96 -15.04
C ARG A 151 -16.42 9.20 -15.88
N SER A 152 -15.32 9.59 -15.27
CA SER A 152 -14.01 9.76 -15.93
C SER A 152 -13.30 8.45 -16.22
N ILE A 153 -13.77 7.31 -15.70
CA ILE A 153 -13.24 5.97 -16.00
C ILE A 153 -14.09 5.37 -17.13
N PRO A 154 -13.52 5.04 -18.29
CA PRO A 154 -14.26 4.42 -19.38
C PRO A 154 -14.68 2.99 -19.01
N LEU A 155 -15.96 2.64 -19.19
CA LEU A 155 -16.42 1.25 -19.07
C LEU A 155 -16.03 0.42 -20.28
N VAL A 156 -16.01 1.08 -21.43
CA VAL A 156 -15.57 0.53 -22.72
C VAL A 156 -14.61 1.53 -23.35
N LEU A 157 -13.49 1.04 -23.84
CA LEU A 157 -12.47 1.90 -24.45
C LEU A 157 -12.90 2.41 -25.80
N THR A 158 -12.46 3.61 -26.13
CA THR A 158 -12.65 4.18 -27.45
C THR A 158 -11.69 3.55 -28.43
N THR A 159 -12.20 3.13 -29.60
CA THR A 159 -11.36 2.74 -30.72
C THR A 159 -11.24 3.94 -31.66
N PRO A 160 -10.03 4.33 -32.07
CA PRO A 160 -9.87 5.29 -33.15
C PRO A 160 -10.67 4.83 -34.37
N ALA A 161 -11.34 5.75 -35.05
CA ALA A 161 -12.12 5.41 -36.22
C ALA A 161 -11.18 4.81 -37.29
N SER A 162 -11.25 3.50 -37.45
CA SER A 162 -10.58 2.78 -38.54
C SER A 162 -11.55 2.57 -39.69
N ASN A 163 -11.13 2.88 -40.92
CA ASN A 163 -11.88 2.53 -42.12
C ASN A 163 -11.74 1.03 -42.48
N ASP A 164 -10.95 0.28 -41.72
CA ASP A 164 -10.74 -1.14 -41.90
C ASP A 164 -11.58 -1.93 -40.89
N LEU A 165 -12.60 -2.61 -41.36
CA LEU A 165 -13.51 -3.48 -40.61
C LEU A 165 -12.79 -4.70 -39.95
N PHE A 166 -11.57 -5.01 -40.36
CA PHE A 166 -10.75 -6.12 -39.89
C PHE A 166 -9.53 -5.66 -39.11
N ALA A 167 -9.39 -4.36 -38.80
CA ALA A 167 -8.31 -3.86 -37.99
C ALA A 167 -8.39 -4.49 -36.58
N ALA A 168 -7.26 -4.99 -36.10
CA ALA A 168 -7.16 -5.44 -34.69
C ALA A 168 -7.45 -4.27 -33.75
N PRO A 169 -8.03 -4.51 -32.58
CA PRO A 169 -8.21 -3.47 -31.57
C PRO A 169 -6.87 -2.78 -31.27
N PRO A 170 -6.85 -1.44 -31.06
CA PRO A 170 -5.62 -0.71 -30.81
C PRO A 170 -5.04 -0.92 -29.39
N TYR A 171 -5.63 -1.81 -28.62
CA TYR A 171 -5.25 -2.13 -27.23
C TYR A 171 -5.04 -3.63 -27.05
N PRO A 172 -4.22 -4.06 -26.09
CA PRO A 172 -4.01 -5.46 -25.75
C PRO A 172 -5.30 -6.17 -25.32
N HIS A 173 -5.35 -7.50 -25.50
CA HIS A 173 -6.47 -8.30 -25.02
C HIS A 173 -6.75 -8.11 -23.54
N GLU A 174 -5.70 -8.13 -22.70
CA GLU A 174 -5.77 -7.91 -21.25
C GLU A 174 -4.65 -6.98 -20.79
N PHE A 175 -4.99 -6.00 -19.98
CA PHE A 175 -4.02 -5.12 -19.32
C PHE A 175 -4.58 -4.55 -18.02
N GLU A 176 -3.69 -4.09 -17.15
CA GLU A 176 -4.03 -3.26 -15.99
C GLU A 176 -3.61 -1.81 -16.24
N ILE A 177 -4.42 -0.87 -15.79
CA ILE A 177 -4.03 0.52 -15.69
C ILE A 177 -4.27 1.01 -14.26
N ARG A 178 -3.26 1.64 -13.66
CA ARG A 178 -3.31 2.16 -12.31
C ARG A 178 -3.47 3.66 -12.29
N GLY A 179 -4.14 4.12 -11.25
CA GLY A 179 -4.39 5.53 -11.07
C GLY A 179 -4.75 5.88 -9.64
N GLU A 180 -5.23 7.09 -9.48
CA GLU A 180 -5.69 7.63 -8.21
C GLU A 180 -7.15 8.06 -8.33
N ILE A 181 -7.99 7.57 -7.43
CA ILE A 181 -9.37 8.03 -7.27
C ILE A 181 -9.34 9.25 -6.34
N LEU A 182 -9.98 10.31 -6.78
CA LEU A 182 -9.90 11.64 -6.20
C LEU A 182 -11.28 12.24 -5.96
N MET A 183 -11.36 13.15 -5.00
CA MET A 183 -12.51 14.04 -4.86
C MET A 183 -12.07 15.44 -5.31
N PRO A 184 -12.67 16.00 -6.38
CA PRO A 184 -12.40 17.38 -6.79
C PRO A 184 -12.70 18.39 -5.69
N TRP A 185 -11.93 19.48 -5.60
CA TRP A 185 -12.11 20.53 -4.59
C TRP A 185 -13.54 21.08 -4.56
N ALA A 186 -14.11 21.35 -5.73
CA ALA A 186 -15.49 21.87 -5.82
C ALA A 186 -16.52 20.90 -5.23
N VAL A 187 -16.33 19.59 -5.43
CA VAL A 187 -17.20 18.56 -4.84
C VAL A 187 -17.01 18.47 -3.33
N PHE A 188 -15.76 18.50 -2.86
CA PHE A 188 -15.42 18.46 -1.46
C PHE A 188 -16.04 19.64 -0.69
N GLU A 189 -15.93 20.85 -1.21
CA GLU A 189 -16.51 22.06 -0.63
C GLU A 189 -18.03 21.99 -0.59
N ARG A 190 -18.66 21.54 -1.69
CA ARG A 190 -20.12 21.34 -1.74
C ARG A 190 -20.60 20.34 -0.69
N LEU A 191 -19.96 19.19 -0.60
CA LEU A 191 -20.35 18.15 0.36
C LEU A 191 -20.14 18.61 1.81
N ASN A 192 -19.08 19.35 2.11
CA ASN A 192 -18.87 19.89 3.44
C ASN A 192 -19.91 20.98 3.81
N LYS A 193 -20.32 21.78 2.85
CA LYS A 193 -21.42 22.74 3.06
C LYS A 193 -22.75 22.04 3.37
N GLU A 194 -23.08 20.98 2.60
CA GLU A 194 -24.28 20.16 2.84
C GLU A 194 -24.24 19.51 4.25
N ARG A 195 -23.06 19.04 4.69
CA ARG A 195 -22.90 18.45 6.03
C ARG A 195 -22.98 19.49 7.15
N GLU A 196 -22.44 20.68 6.93
CA GLU A 196 -22.57 21.80 7.88
C GLU A 196 -24.02 22.21 8.07
N GLU A 197 -24.78 22.30 6.97
CA GLU A 197 -26.22 22.58 7.01
C GLU A 197 -27.03 21.47 7.71
N ALA A 198 -26.56 20.21 7.64
CA ALA A 198 -27.15 19.05 8.30
C ALA A 198 -26.62 18.82 9.74
N GLU A 199 -25.74 19.68 10.27
CA GLU A 199 -25.06 19.54 11.56
C GLU A 199 -24.25 18.22 11.70
N GLU A 200 -23.76 17.69 10.57
CA GLU A 200 -22.91 16.51 10.53
C GLU A 200 -21.40 16.86 10.60
N PRO A 201 -20.54 15.94 11.10
CA PRO A 201 -19.09 16.13 11.10
C PRO A 201 -18.56 16.34 9.68
N LEU A 202 -17.75 17.37 9.46
CA LEU A 202 -17.17 17.68 8.16
C LEU A 202 -16.14 16.62 7.73
N PHE A 203 -15.98 16.45 6.42
CA PHE A 203 -14.85 15.70 5.88
C PHE A 203 -13.53 16.44 6.16
N ALA A 204 -12.52 15.71 6.61
CA ALA A 204 -11.24 16.31 7.02
C ALA A 204 -10.42 16.84 5.83
N ASN A 205 -10.41 16.11 4.72
CA ASN A 205 -9.72 16.47 3.48
C ASN A 205 -10.28 15.68 2.29
N PRO A 206 -9.99 16.09 1.02
CA PRO A 206 -10.48 15.40 -0.16
C PRO A 206 -10.08 13.93 -0.25
N ARG A 207 -8.85 13.58 0.16
CA ARG A 207 -8.37 12.18 0.15
C ARG A 207 -9.20 11.28 1.06
N ASN A 208 -9.41 11.68 2.31
CA ASN A 208 -10.22 10.90 3.25
C ASN A 208 -11.68 10.82 2.80
N ALA A 209 -12.22 11.89 2.24
CA ALA A 209 -13.56 11.92 1.68
C ALA A 209 -13.68 10.99 0.47
N ALA A 210 -12.70 10.97 -0.44
CA ALA A 210 -12.66 10.05 -1.57
C ALA A 210 -12.56 8.58 -1.11
N SER A 211 -11.65 8.27 -0.19
CA SER A 211 -11.45 6.93 0.34
C SER A 211 -12.69 6.38 1.05
N GLY A 212 -13.29 7.17 1.95
CA GLY A 212 -14.52 6.80 2.65
C GLY A 212 -15.72 6.65 1.70
N THR A 213 -15.76 7.44 0.64
CA THR A 213 -16.80 7.35 -0.38
C THR A 213 -16.63 6.08 -1.22
N LEU A 214 -15.43 5.83 -1.76
CA LEU A 214 -15.18 4.67 -2.64
C LEU A 214 -15.43 3.34 -1.90
N LYS A 215 -15.20 3.30 -0.60
CA LYS A 215 -15.45 2.13 0.25
C LYS A 215 -16.86 2.07 0.84
N SER A 216 -17.78 2.90 0.36
CA SER A 216 -19.18 2.82 0.75
C SER A 216 -19.83 1.55 0.19
N GLN A 217 -20.63 0.89 1.01
CA GLN A 217 -21.43 -0.27 0.58
C GLN A 217 -22.57 0.08 -0.39
N LYS A 218 -22.90 1.37 -0.49
CA LYS A 218 -23.97 1.87 -1.37
C LYS A 218 -23.36 2.58 -2.58
N SER A 219 -23.36 1.95 -3.74
CA SER A 219 -22.82 2.55 -4.97
C SER A 219 -23.63 3.74 -5.46
N SER A 220 -24.92 3.85 -5.12
CA SER A 220 -25.73 5.06 -5.36
C SER A 220 -25.18 6.29 -4.63
N LEU A 221 -24.69 6.11 -3.39
CA LEU A 221 -24.01 7.18 -2.65
C LEU A 221 -22.67 7.56 -3.30
N VAL A 222 -21.91 6.58 -3.80
CA VAL A 222 -20.67 6.83 -4.53
C VAL A 222 -20.95 7.66 -5.78
N ALA A 223 -21.94 7.29 -6.56
CA ALA A 223 -22.39 8.02 -7.76
C ALA A 223 -22.74 9.47 -7.44
N SER A 224 -23.50 9.72 -6.37
CA SER A 224 -23.92 11.08 -5.99
C SER A 224 -22.76 11.99 -5.57
N ARG A 225 -21.66 11.41 -5.09
CA ARG A 225 -20.47 12.15 -4.62
C ARG A 225 -19.46 12.46 -5.71
N GLN A 226 -19.71 12.08 -6.95
CA GLN A 226 -18.97 12.52 -8.14
C GLN A 226 -17.43 12.46 -8.00
N LEU A 227 -16.90 11.28 -7.68
CA LEU A 227 -15.46 11.04 -7.67
C LEU A 227 -14.87 11.17 -9.08
N ASP A 228 -13.58 11.48 -9.13
CA ASP A 228 -12.79 11.59 -10.36
C ASP A 228 -11.58 10.63 -10.30
N ALA A 229 -10.90 10.42 -11.43
CA ALA A 229 -9.73 9.59 -11.50
C ALA A 229 -8.69 10.14 -12.49
N TYR A 230 -7.41 10.02 -12.12
CA TYR A 230 -6.29 10.20 -13.05
C TYR A 230 -5.47 8.91 -13.10
N LEU A 231 -5.23 8.40 -14.32
CA LEU A 231 -4.48 7.17 -14.54
C LEU A 231 -3.03 7.53 -14.87
N TYR A 232 -2.08 6.75 -14.32
CA TYR A 232 -0.66 7.09 -14.38
C TYR A 232 0.29 5.90 -14.56
N TYR A 233 -0.21 4.68 -14.76
CA TYR A 233 0.68 3.53 -14.95
C TYR A 233 -0.02 2.39 -15.68
N LEU A 234 0.44 2.07 -16.90
CA LEU A 234 -0.04 0.97 -17.72
C LEU A 234 0.82 -0.27 -17.50
N LEU A 235 0.19 -1.42 -17.30
CA LEU A 235 0.81 -2.72 -17.03
C LEU A 235 0.18 -3.80 -17.91
N GLY A 236 0.99 -4.68 -18.44
CA GLY A 236 0.55 -5.80 -19.27
C GLY A 236 1.74 -6.54 -19.86
N GLU A 237 1.48 -7.68 -20.46
CA GLU A 237 2.49 -8.47 -21.14
C GLU A 237 2.85 -7.84 -22.50
N GLU A 238 1.83 -7.36 -23.20
CA GLU A 238 1.94 -6.70 -24.52
C GLU A 238 1.58 -5.22 -24.38
N LEU A 239 2.57 -4.37 -24.15
CA LEU A 239 2.35 -2.93 -24.07
C LEU A 239 2.58 -2.26 -25.44
N PRO A 240 1.84 -1.19 -25.79
CA PRO A 240 1.92 -0.56 -27.10
C PRO A 240 3.25 0.13 -27.38
N ALA A 241 4.00 0.52 -26.34
CA ALA A 241 5.27 1.25 -26.49
C ALA A 241 6.31 0.77 -25.46
N GLU A 242 7.58 1.03 -25.76
CA GLU A 242 8.73 0.71 -24.91
C GLU A 242 8.99 1.79 -23.82
N GLY A 243 8.27 2.89 -23.85
CA GLY A 243 8.37 3.99 -22.92
C GLY A 243 7.11 4.16 -22.09
N HIS A 244 7.29 4.50 -20.82
CA HIS A 244 6.20 4.78 -19.90
C HIS A 244 5.35 5.99 -20.34
N TYR A 245 6.00 7.08 -20.73
CA TYR A 245 5.36 8.29 -21.23
C TYR A 245 4.50 7.98 -22.47
N GLU A 246 5.09 7.28 -23.43
CA GLU A 246 4.45 6.89 -24.69
C GLU A 246 3.24 5.97 -24.44
N ASN A 247 3.34 5.04 -23.49
CA ASN A 247 2.22 4.19 -23.10
C ASN A 247 1.06 4.99 -22.49
N LEU A 248 1.33 6.03 -21.70
CA LEU A 248 0.29 6.90 -21.17
C LEU A 248 -0.36 7.78 -22.24
N GLU A 249 0.41 8.26 -23.24
CA GLU A 249 -0.15 8.99 -24.39
C GLU A 249 -1.10 8.09 -25.20
N VAL A 250 -0.72 6.82 -25.46
CA VAL A 250 -1.59 5.84 -26.11
C VAL A 250 -2.83 5.54 -25.25
N ALA A 251 -2.67 5.39 -23.94
CA ALA A 251 -3.79 5.19 -23.03
C ALA A 251 -4.77 6.37 -23.06
N ARG A 252 -4.29 7.61 -23.25
CA ARG A 252 -5.13 8.80 -23.46
C ARG A 252 -6.00 8.66 -24.71
N GLU A 253 -5.44 8.12 -25.80
CA GLU A 253 -6.21 7.85 -27.02
C GLU A 253 -7.28 6.77 -26.83
N TRP A 254 -7.10 5.85 -25.90
CA TRP A 254 -8.11 4.85 -25.52
C TRP A 254 -9.25 5.40 -24.66
N GLY A 255 -9.16 6.66 -24.24
CA GLY A 255 -10.19 7.35 -23.46
C GLY A 255 -9.90 7.49 -21.98
N PHE A 256 -8.71 7.15 -21.52
CA PHE A 256 -8.32 7.37 -20.12
C PHE A 256 -7.98 8.82 -19.83
N LYS A 257 -8.36 9.29 -18.66
CA LYS A 257 -7.97 10.60 -18.16
C LYS A 257 -6.52 10.54 -17.63
N ILE A 258 -5.60 11.03 -18.44
CA ILE A 258 -4.17 11.12 -18.15
C ILE A 258 -3.82 12.58 -17.86
N SER A 259 -2.90 12.83 -16.93
CA SER A 259 -2.44 14.19 -16.60
C SER A 259 -1.89 14.93 -17.83
N GLU A 260 -2.37 16.12 -18.09
CA GLU A 260 -1.81 17.01 -19.12
C GLU A 260 -0.46 17.61 -18.69
N GLY A 261 -0.20 17.64 -17.38
CA GLY A 261 1.01 18.21 -16.80
C GLY A 261 2.23 17.29 -16.82
N MET A 262 2.11 16.04 -17.31
CA MET A 262 3.27 15.15 -17.38
C MET A 262 4.26 15.60 -18.44
N LYS A 263 5.56 15.41 -18.18
CA LYS A 263 6.64 15.82 -19.06
C LYS A 263 7.77 14.79 -19.06
N LYS A 264 8.32 14.53 -20.25
CA LYS A 264 9.53 13.71 -20.41
C LYS A 264 10.76 14.60 -20.50
N VAL A 265 11.77 14.34 -19.68
CA VAL A 265 13.00 15.15 -19.55
C VAL A 265 14.24 14.29 -19.53
N ARG A 266 15.42 14.88 -19.77
CA ARG A 266 16.71 14.17 -19.85
C ARG A 266 17.73 14.59 -18.81
N THR A 267 17.56 15.78 -18.25
CA THR A 267 18.57 16.36 -17.34
C THR A 267 17.99 16.60 -15.96
N LEU A 268 18.85 16.60 -14.97
CA LEU A 268 18.49 16.91 -13.58
C LEU A 268 17.94 18.34 -13.47
N GLN A 269 18.47 19.30 -14.26
CA GLN A 269 17.98 20.67 -14.25
C GLN A 269 16.52 20.75 -14.74
N GLU A 270 16.18 20.03 -15.80
CA GLU A 270 14.78 19.99 -16.28
C GLU A 270 13.83 19.37 -15.26
N ILE A 271 14.31 18.43 -14.43
CA ILE A 271 13.54 17.88 -13.30
C ILE A 271 13.28 18.98 -12.27
N TYR A 272 14.31 19.75 -11.88
CA TYR A 272 14.16 20.86 -10.94
C TYR A 272 13.22 21.93 -11.47
N ASP A 273 13.33 22.29 -12.75
CA ASP A 273 12.44 23.26 -13.41
C ASP A 273 10.99 22.79 -13.35
N PHE A 274 10.73 21.49 -13.55
CA PHE A 274 9.40 20.89 -13.41
C PHE A 274 8.88 20.96 -11.97
N ILE A 275 9.70 20.60 -10.99
CA ILE A 275 9.36 20.66 -9.58
C ILE A 275 9.01 22.10 -9.16
N ASN A 276 9.87 23.06 -9.51
CA ASN A 276 9.71 24.48 -9.16
C ASN A 276 8.46 25.10 -9.79
N TYR A 277 8.16 24.75 -11.05
CA TYR A 277 6.94 25.19 -11.70
C TYR A 277 5.69 24.67 -10.96
N TRP A 278 5.64 23.38 -10.66
CA TRP A 278 4.47 22.78 -10.06
C TRP A 278 4.32 23.04 -8.56
N ASP A 279 5.36 23.41 -7.85
CA ASP A 279 5.25 23.85 -6.44
C ASP A 279 4.25 25.01 -6.28
N THR A 280 4.18 25.87 -7.29
CA THR A 280 3.22 26.99 -7.34
C THR A 280 1.95 26.66 -8.15
N ALA A 281 2.11 26.11 -9.35
CA ALA A 281 1.01 25.90 -10.32
C ALA A 281 -0.02 24.88 -9.82
N ARG A 282 0.38 23.91 -8.98
CA ARG A 282 -0.51 22.88 -8.43
C ARG A 282 -1.72 23.42 -7.66
N LYS A 283 -1.62 24.61 -7.12
CA LYS A 283 -2.70 25.27 -6.37
C LYS A 283 -3.93 25.57 -7.23
N ASN A 284 -3.74 25.60 -8.56
CA ASN A 284 -4.81 25.84 -9.53
C ASN A 284 -5.40 24.53 -10.07
N LEU A 285 -4.91 23.37 -9.65
CA LEU A 285 -5.46 22.09 -10.08
C LEU A 285 -6.82 21.83 -9.42
N PRO A 286 -7.76 21.19 -10.15
CA PRO A 286 -9.08 20.89 -9.61
C PRO A 286 -9.08 19.82 -8.53
N VAL A 287 -7.94 19.15 -8.31
CA VAL A 287 -7.75 18.03 -7.38
C VAL A 287 -6.51 18.24 -6.52
N ALA A 288 -6.46 17.58 -5.37
CA ALA A 288 -5.34 17.63 -4.46
C ALA A 288 -4.11 16.88 -4.99
N THR A 289 -2.92 17.49 -4.81
CA THR A 289 -1.62 16.89 -5.13
C THR A 289 -0.64 17.17 -4.01
N ASP A 290 0.21 16.20 -3.67
CA ASP A 290 1.16 16.29 -2.56
C ASP A 290 2.63 16.31 -3.00
N GLY A 291 2.89 16.21 -4.30
CA GLY A 291 4.25 16.16 -4.83
C GLY A 291 4.32 15.90 -6.33
N ILE A 292 5.48 15.39 -6.72
CA ILE A 292 5.84 14.97 -8.07
C ILE A 292 6.28 13.51 -8.02
N VAL A 293 5.98 12.74 -9.05
CA VAL A 293 6.53 11.40 -9.26
C VAL A 293 7.50 11.45 -10.43
N LEU A 294 8.69 10.91 -10.20
CA LEU A 294 9.75 10.77 -11.19
C LEU A 294 9.92 9.30 -11.53
N LYS A 295 9.85 8.95 -12.80
CA LYS A 295 9.98 7.57 -13.28
C LYS A 295 10.96 7.51 -14.45
N VAL A 296 11.88 6.56 -14.45
CA VAL A 296 12.68 6.27 -15.65
C VAL A 296 11.74 5.86 -16.79
N ASN A 297 11.85 6.47 -17.94
CA ASN A 297 10.87 6.31 -19.01
C ASN A 297 10.91 4.94 -19.69
N SER A 298 12.11 4.43 -19.98
CA SER A 298 12.26 3.14 -20.69
C SER A 298 11.88 1.96 -19.80
N LEU A 299 10.91 1.15 -20.24
CA LEU A 299 10.48 -0.06 -19.54
C LEU A 299 11.62 -1.09 -19.41
N ARG A 300 12.48 -1.18 -20.43
CA ARG A 300 13.70 -2.00 -20.37
C ARG A 300 14.62 -1.56 -19.24
N GLN A 301 14.86 -0.26 -19.11
CA GLN A 301 15.69 0.30 -18.05
C GLN A 301 15.04 0.15 -16.67
N GLN A 302 13.72 0.28 -16.56
CA GLN A 302 12.99 -0.01 -15.31
C GLN A 302 13.21 -1.45 -14.86
N ARG A 303 13.11 -2.41 -15.78
CA ARG A 303 13.39 -3.84 -15.48
C ARG A 303 14.84 -4.05 -15.06
N ALA A 304 15.80 -3.40 -15.72
CA ALA A 304 17.22 -3.50 -15.38
C ALA A 304 17.55 -2.94 -13.98
N LEU A 305 16.92 -1.83 -13.58
CA LEU A 305 17.07 -1.22 -12.25
C LEU A 305 16.39 -2.04 -11.15
N GLY A 306 15.24 -2.64 -11.45
CA GLY A 306 14.51 -3.50 -10.55
C GLY A 306 13.93 -2.79 -9.32
N PHE A 307 13.75 -3.57 -8.25
CA PHE A 307 13.04 -3.17 -7.04
C PHE A 307 13.89 -3.38 -5.80
N THR A 308 13.54 -2.68 -4.73
CA THR A 308 13.88 -3.04 -3.35
C THR A 308 12.71 -3.84 -2.75
N ALA A 309 12.83 -4.32 -1.52
CA ALA A 309 11.72 -4.98 -0.83
C ALA A 309 10.46 -4.10 -0.65
N LYS A 310 10.58 -2.78 -0.79
CA LYS A 310 9.51 -1.82 -0.49
C LYS A 310 9.14 -0.91 -1.66
N SER A 311 10.06 -0.65 -2.59
CA SER A 311 9.87 0.35 -3.64
C SER A 311 10.67 0.04 -4.90
N PRO A 312 10.23 0.52 -6.08
CA PRO A 312 11.03 0.46 -7.30
C PRO A 312 12.28 1.35 -7.19
N ARG A 313 13.40 0.94 -7.80
CA ARG A 313 14.62 1.75 -7.88
C ARG A 313 14.54 2.81 -8.98
N TRP A 314 13.70 2.57 -9.95
CA TRP A 314 13.51 3.40 -11.14
C TRP A 314 12.47 4.52 -10.96
N ALA A 315 11.87 4.64 -9.78
CA ALA A 315 10.90 5.68 -9.49
C ALA A 315 11.02 6.20 -8.05
N ILE A 316 10.79 7.51 -7.88
CA ILE A 316 10.70 8.16 -6.58
C ILE A 316 9.54 9.16 -6.56
N ALA A 317 9.12 9.52 -5.37
CA ALA A 317 8.19 10.61 -5.12
C ALA A 317 8.94 11.78 -4.48
N TYR A 318 8.89 12.94 -5.11
CA TYR A 318 9.30 14.21 -4.50
C TYR A 318 8.09 14.84 -3.83
N LYS A 319 8.17 15.09 -2.53
CA LYS A 319 7.10 15.75 -1.79
C LYS A 319 7.41 17.24 -1.65
N PHE A 320 6.42 18.07 -1.98
CA PHE A 320 6.54 19.50 -1.77
C PHE A 320 6.73 19.79 -0.27
N LYS A 321 7.36 20.93 0.03
CA LYS A 321 7.56 21.35 1.42
C LYS A 321 6.21 21.40 2.13
N ALA A 322 6.18 20.76 3.29
CA ALA A 322 4.99 20.76 4.12
C ALA A 322 4.69 22.20 4.60
N GLU A 323 3.41 22.53 4.65
CA GLU A 323 2.95 23.75 5.29
C GLU A 323 3.34 23.72 6.77
N ARG A 324 3.83 24.85 7.27
CA ARG A 324 4.21 25.02 8.68
C ARG A 324 3.29 26.02 9.33
N VAL A 325 2.77 25.67 10.50
CA VAL A 325 1.94 26.54 11.32
C VAL A 325 2.48 26.63 12.74
N CYS A 326 2.22 27.74 13.41
CA CYS A 326 2.59 27.93 14.80
C CYS A 326 1.36 27.83 15.69
N THR A 327 1.45 27.11 16.80
CA THR A 327 0.35 26.93 17.76
C THR A 327 0.89 26.70 19.17
N ARG A 328 0.06 26.90 20.19
CA ARG A 328 0.47 26.78 21.60
C ARG A 328 0.43 25.33 22.06
N LEU A 329 1.49 24.88 22.73
CA LEU A 329 1.58 23.61 23.44
C LEU A 329 0.90 23.72 24.82
N ASN A 330 -0.21 23.00 25.01
CA ASN A 330 -0.98 23.07 26.25
C ASN A 330 -0.58 21.97 27.24
N GLU A 331 -0.32 20.76 26.75
CA GLU A 331 -0.07 19.58 27.56
C GLU A 331 0.72 18.54 26.78
N VAL A 332 1.48 17.69 27.47
CA VAL A 332 2.08 16.47 26.90
C VAL A 332 1.44 15.25 27.59
N THR A 333 0.80 14.43 26.78
CA THR A 333 0.27 13.11 27.21
C THR A 333 1.14 11.99 26.70
N TYR A 334 1.01 10.80 27.25
CA TYR A 334 1.84 9.66 26.93
C TYR A 334 0.99 8.46 26.53
N GLN A 335 1.35 7.83 25.44
CA GLN A 335 0.69 6.65 24.91
C GLN A 335 1.60 5.41 25.07
N VAL A 336 1.01 4.29 25.40
CA VAL A 336 1.72 3.00 25.50
C VAL A 336 1.46 2.19 24.26
N GLY A 337 2.51 1.89 23.49
CA GLY A 337 2.43 1.06 22.30
C GLY A 337 2.37 -0.44 22.61
N ARG A 338 2.12 -1.24 21.60
CA ARG A 338 2.05 -2.72 21.67
C ARG A 338 3.28 -3.37 22.30
N THR A 339 4.46 -2.82 22.10
CA THR A 339 5.74 -3.30 22.63
C THR A 339 6.09 -2.69 23.99
N GLY A 340 5.18 -1.91 24.58
CA GLY A 340 5.43 -1.14 25.81
C GLY A 340 6.13 0.20 25.58
N ALA A 341 6.50 0.55 24.34
CA ALA A 341 7.13 1.83 24.03
C ALA A 341 6.24 3.00 24.42
N ILE A 342 6.81 3.98 25.13
CA ILE A 342 6.11 5.17 25.58
C ILE A 342 6.32 6.28 24.54
N THR A 343 5.24 6.71 23.93
CA THR A 343 5.26 7.79 22.94
C THR A 343 4.64 9.06 23.53
N PRO A 344 5.40 10.14 23.70
CA PRO A 344 4.87 11.43 24.12
C PRO A 344 4.10 12.10 22.98
N VAL A 345 2.97 12.72 23.31
CA VAL A 345 2.07 13.40 22.38
C VAL A 345 1.79 14.81 22.88
N ALA A 346 2.13 15.78 22.07
CA ALA A 346 1.77 17.18 22.31
C ALA A 346 0.28 17.40 22.05
N ASN A 347 -0.42 17.97 23.03
CA ASN A 347 -1.78 18.50 22.87
C ASN A 347 -1.67 20.02 22.74
N MET A 348 -2.25 20.57 21.69
CA MET A 348 -2.05 21.96 21.26
C MET A 348 -3.38 22.66 21.02
N ASP A 349 -3.35 23.99 20.99
CA ASP A 349 -4.50 24.73 20.49
C ASP A 349 -4.83 24.28 19.05
N PRO A 350 -6.12 24.14 18.72
CA PRO A 350 -6.53 23.74 17.37
C PRO A 350 -6.01 24.71 16.31
N VAL A 351 -5.34 24.19 15.27
CA VAL A 351 -4.82 25.00 14.18
C VAL A 351 -5.10 24.33 12.83
N GLN A 352 -5.39 25.14 11.81
CA GLN A 352 -5.58 24.64 10.46
C GLN A 352 -4.21 24.34 9.82
N LEU A 353 -4.03 23.13 9.30
CA LEU A 353 -2.80 22.70 8.66
C LEU A 353 -3.11 21.68 7.55
N ALA A 354 -2.77 22.02 6.31
CA ALA A 354 -3.01 21.20 5.13
C ALA A 354 -4.47 20.69 5.06
N GLY A 355 -5.43 21.62 5.15
CA GLY A 355 -6.86 21.34 5.02
C GLY A 355 -7.51 20.58 6.18
N THR A 356 -6.81 20.38 7.30
CA THR A 356 -7.39 19.72 8.49
C THR A 356 -7.08 20.49 9.77
N THR A 357 -7.95 20.34 10.77
CA THR A 357 -7.70 20.89 12.11
C THR A 357 -6.79 19.95 12.90
N VAL A 358 -5.60 20.40 13.22
CA VAL A 358 -4.61 19.69 14.03
C VAL A 358 -4.70 20.16 15.49
N LYS A 359 -4.81 19.21 16.42
CA LYS A 359 -4.86 19.42 17.87
C LYS A 359 -3.76 18.64 18.61
N ARG A 360 -3.15 17.66 17.93
CA ARG A 360 -2.16 16.75 18.53
C ARG A 360 -1.02 16.50 17.55
N ALA A 361 0.21 16.40 18.08
CA ALA A 361 1.39 16.04 17.32
C ALA A 361 2.28 15.06 18.10
N THR A 362 2.99 14.20 17.39
CA THR A 362 3.95 13.31 18.05
C THR A 362 5.20 14.06 18.49
N LEU A 363 5.75 13.65 19.64
CA LEU A 363 7.04 14.11 20.16
C LEU A 363 8.09 13.00 20.15
N ASN A 364 7.81 11.90 19.50
CA ASN A 364 8.67 10.73 19.31
C ASN A 364 9.17 10.08 20.62
N ASN A 365 10.06 10.76 21.37
CA ASN A 365 10.68 10.23 22.60
C ASN A 365 11.19 11.37 23.53
N GLU A 366 11.80 11.02 24.66
CA GLU A 366 12.37 11.99 25.59
C GLU A 366 13.49 12.82 25.00
N ASP A 367 14.36 12.22 24.18
CA ASP A 367 15.51 12.91 23.57
C ASP A 367 15.03 14.01 22.61
N PHE A 368 13.92 13.76 21.91
CA PHE A 368 13.28 14.76 21.06
C PHE A 368 12.73 15.95 21.85
N ILE A 369 12.07 15.70 22.99
CA ILE A 369 11.61 16.73 23.91
C ILE A 369 12.77 17.61 24.39
N LYS A 370 13.87 16.96 24.80
CA LYS A 370 15.07 17.63 25.28
C LYS A 370 15.79 18.43 24.18
N SER A 371 15.82 17.91 22.94
CA SER A 371 16.49 18.57 21.81
C SER A 371 15.86 19.93 21.46
N PHE A 372 14.56 20.10 21.71
CA PHE A 372 13.84 21.36 21.54
C PHE A 372 13.70 22.16 22.82
N ASP A 373 14.20 21.69 23.96
CA ASP A 373 13.98 22.31 25.27
C ASP A 373 12.52 22.71 25.49
N LEU A 374 11.60 21.74 25.22
CA LEU A 374 10.16 22.00 25.23
C LEU A 374 9.63 22.38 26.62
N HIS A 375 8.81 23.42 26.68
CA HIS A 375 8.10 23.84 27.86
C HIS A 375 6.59 23.88 27.60
N ILE A 376 5.82 23.60 28.64
CA ILE A 376 4.35 23.78 28.57
C ILE A 376 4.04 25.27 28.43
N GLY A 377 3.23 25.61 27.45
CA GLY A 377 2.91 26.98 27.07
C GLY A 377 3.74 27.53 25.92
N ASP A 378 4.76 26.79 25.44
CA ASP A 378 5.53 27.18 24.25
C ASP A 378 4.65 27.32 23.03
N TYR A 379 5.02 28.24 22.15
CA TYR A 379 4.53 28.25 20.78
C TYR A 379 5.42 27.37 19.93
N VAL A 380 4.81 26.34 19.32
CA VAL A 380 5.52 25.30 18.57
C VAL A 380 5.17 25.35 17.10
N TYR A 381 6.17 25.14 16.25
CA TYR A 381 5.97 24.98 14.81
C TYR A 381 5.59 23.54 14.50
N VAL A 382 4.47 23.36 13.79
CA VAL A 382 3.91 22.06 13.43
C VAL A 382 3.89 21.90 11.93
N GLU A 383 4.33 20.75 11.46
CA GLU A 383 4.22 20.29 10.08
C GLU A 383 3.54 18.92 10.03
N LYS A 384 2.90 18.58 8.91
CA LYS A 384 2.48 17.20 8.67
C LYS A 384 3.56 16.43 7.94
N GLY A 385 4.21 15.49 8.61
CA GLY A 385 5.13 14.54 8.00
C GLY A 385 4.39 13.62 7.02
N GLY A 386 4.77 13.70 5.73
CA GLY A 386 4.06 12.97 4.68
C GLY A 386 2.60 13.38 4.53
N GLU A 387 2.25 14.60 4.93
CA GLU A 387 0.92 15.21 4.90
C GLU A 387 -0.15 14.51 5.76
N ILE A 388 0.23 13.52 6.56
CA ILE A 388 -0.70 12.71 7.35
C ILE A 388 -0.48 12.90 8.85
N ILE A 389 0.76 12.74 9.35
CA ILE A 389 1.06 12.73 10.78
C ILE A 389 1.64 14.06 11.21
N PRO A 390 0.95 14.82 12.10
CA PRO A 390 1.49 16.07 12.65
C PRO A 390 2.73 15.79 13.52
N LYS A 391 3.79 16.58 13.31
CA LYS A 391 5.02 16.57 14.12
C LYS A 391 5.44 17.99 14.46
N ILE A 392 6.02 18.16 15.64
CA ILE A 392 6.66 19.43 16.02
C ILE A 392 8.03 19.48 15.35
N VAL A 393 8.36 20.63 14.77
CA VAL A 393 9.62 20.87 14.04
C VAL A 393 10.43 22.04 14.58
N GLY A 394 9.93 22.71 15.60
CA GLY A 394 10.62 23.82 16.25
C GLY A 394 9.78 24.47 17.34
N VAL A 395 10.42 25.36 18.09
CA VAL A 395 9.83 26.19 19.13
C VAL A 395 10.11 27.68 18.81
N ASP A 396 9.10 28.49 18.97
CA ASP A 396 9.27 29.95 18.95
C ASP A 396 9.66 30.43 20.35
N ILE A 397 10.96 30.48 20.57
CA ILE A 397 11.53 30.84 21.90
C ILE A 397 11.18 32.27 22.28
N ASP A 398 11.05 33.18 21.30
CA ASP A 398 10.74 34.59 21.55
C ASP A 398 9.33 34.78 22.12
N GLN A 399 8.43 33.84 21.83
CA GLN A 399 7.06 33.84 22.36
C GLN A 399 6.88 32.98 23.63
N ARG A 400 7.97 32.41 24.19
CA ARG A 400 7.88 31.57 25.38
C ARG A 400 7.37 32.35 26.57
N PRO A 401 6.30 31.92 27.25
CA PRO A 401 5.85 32.57 28.49
C PRO A 401 6.90 32.50 29.61
N ILE A 402 7.08 33.55 30.37
CA ILE A 402 8.04 33.61 31.50
C ILE A 402 7.81 32.51 32.54
N ILE A 403 6.55 32.06 32.69
CA ILE A 403 6.13 31.05 33.64
C ILE A 403 6.12 29.61 33.03
N ALA A 404 6.60 29.45 31.78
CA ALA A 404 6.61 28.14 31.12
C ALA A 404 7.44 27.12 31.91
N GLN A 405 6.88 25.92 32.08
CA GLN A 405 7.51 24.83 32.81
C GLN A 405 8.15 23.84 31.85
N PRO A 406 9.39 23.39 32.08
CA PRO A 406 9.99 22.34 31.24
C PRO A 406 9.11 21.08 31.19
N VAL A 407 9.04 20.46 30.03
CA VAL A 407 8.37 19.17 29.88
C VAL A 407 9.25 18.08 30.49
N GLU A 408 8.84 17.54 31.62
CA GLU A 408 9.52 16.40 32.24
C GLU A 408 8.91 15.09 31.74
N PHE A 409 9.78 14.16 31.30
CA PHE A 409 9.33 12.84 30.87
C PHE A 409 8.89 11.98 32.07
N ILE A 410 7.78 11.25 31.90
CA ILE A 410 7.23 10.39 32.97
C ILE A 410 8.18 9.24 33.33
N LYS A 411 8.15 8.83 34.61
CA LYS A 411 8.97 7.71 35.12
C LYS A 411 8.17 6.43 35.34
N ARG A 412 6.85 6.49 35.26
CA ARG A 412 5.94 5.38 35.43
C ARG A 412 4.97 5.29 34.25
N CYS A 413 4.58 4.08 33.93
CA CYS A 413 3.60 3.81 32.88
C CYS A 413 2.27 4.51 33.23
N PRO A 414 1.69 5.29 32.29
CA PRO A 414 0.44 6.01 32.55
C PRO A 414 -0.77 5.08 32.69
N GLU A 415 -0.67 3.84 32.20
CA GLU A 415 -1.76 2.87 32.18
C GLU A 415 -1.72 1.89 33.36
N CYS A 416 -0.55 1.38 33.72
CA CYS A 416 -0.43 0.35 34.77
C CYS A 416 0.46 0.75 35.97
N GLY A 417 1.04 1.96 35.96
CA GLY A 417 1.86 2.46 37.06
C GLY A 417 3.25 1.83 37.20
N THR A 418 3.60 0.84 36.39
CA THR A 418 4.90 0.15 36.46
C THR A 418 6.04 1.11 36.16
N PRO A 419 7.17 1.10 36.90
CA PRO A 419 8.35 1.89 36.55
C PRO A 419 8.82 1.61 35.11
N LEU A 420 9.11 2.69 34.38
CA LEU A 420 9.60 2.61 33.01
C LEU A 420 11.08 2.22 32.99
N VAL A 421 11.50 1.53 31.93
CA VAL A 421 12.88 1.16 31.66
C VAL A 421 13.32 1.73 30.31
N ARG A 422 14.60 2.09 30.21
CA ARG A 422 15.22 2.45 28.93
C ARG A 422 16.36 1.47 28.67
N TYR A 423 16.29 0.78 27.55
CA TYR A 423 17.32 -0.18 27.18
C TYR A 423 18.53 0.55 26.57
N GLU A 424 19.71 -0.03 26.75
CA GLU A 424 20.95 0.52 26.22
C GLU A 424 20.90 0.59 24.68
N GLY A 425 21.24 1.76 24.14
CA GLY A 425 21.20 2.01 22.69
C GLY A 425 19.80 2.35 22.13
N GLU A 426 18.76 2.39 22.97
CA GLU A 426 17.43 2.75 22.53
C GLU A 426 17.00 4.15 23.00
N ALA A 427 16.33 4.88 22.11
CA ALA A 427 15.82 6.22 22.40
C ALA A 427 14.49 6.23 23.16
N ALA A 428 13.75 5.15 23.11
CA ALA A 428 12.43 5.04 23.74
C ALA A 428 12.51 4.51 25.19
N TRP A 429 11.58 4.94 26.02
CA TRP A 429 11.25 4.33 27.30
C TRP A 429 10.18 3.26 27.12
N TYR A 430 10.21 2.23 27.93
CA TYR A 430 9.31 1.07 27.83
C TYR A 430 8.65 0.74 29.17
N CYS A 431 7.40 0.35 29.09
CA CYS A 431 6.72 -0.34 30.18
C CYS A 431 7.07 -1.83 30.11
N PRO A 432 7.80 -2.40 31.10
CA PRO A 432 8.20 -3.81 31.07
C PRO A 432 7.07 -4.79 31.45
N ASN A 433 5.91 -4.28 31.87
CA ASN A 433 4.77 -5.10 32.27
C ASN A 433 3.95 -5.57 31.09
N ASP A 434 4.51 -6.45 30.29
CA ASP A 434 3.93 -6.90 29.03
C ASP A 434 2.67 -7.75 29.16
N THR A 435 2.47 -8.41 30.29
CA THR A 435 1.32 -9.28 30.56
C THR A 435 0.23 -8.64 31.43
N GLY A 436 0.51 -7.49 32.05
CA GLY A 436 -0.42 -6.78 32.92
C GLY A 436 -0.81 -5.38 32.44
N CYS A 437 -0.16 -4.86 31.39
CA CYS A 437 -0.45 -3.54 30.86
C CYS A 437 -1.51 -3.62 29.74
N PRO A 438 -2.72 -3.04 29.94
CA PRO A 438 -3.83 -3.21 29.01
C PRO A 438 -3.52 -2.82 27.55
N PRO A 439 -2.87 -1.69 27.22
CA PRO A 439 -2.52 -1.36 25.85
C PRO A 439 -1.59 -2.38 25.19
N GLN A 440 -0.65 -2.99 25.95
CA GLN A 440 0.24 -4.00 25.40
C GLN A 440 -0.52 -5.28 25.07
N ILE A 441 -1.42 -5.71 25.94
CA ILE A 441 -2.25 -6.89 25.72
C ILE A 441 -3.14 -6.68 24.51
N LYS A 442 -3.90 -5.60 24.49
CA LYS A 442 -4.80 -5.26 23.36
C LYS A 442 -4.03 -5.12 22.05
N GLY A 443 -2.92 -4.40 22.06
CA GLY A 443 -2.10 -4.18 20.85
C GLY A 443 -1.47 -5.47 20.29
N ARG A 444 -1.16 -6.47 21.14
CA ARG A 444 -0.74 -7.80 20.66
C ARG A 444 -1.89 -8.56 20.00
N ILE A 445 -3.10 -8.47 20.56
CA ILE A 445 -4.28 -9.09 19.97
C ILE A 445 -4.60 -8.42 18.64
N GLU A 446 -4.58 -7.08 18.58
CA GLU A 446 -4.78 -6.31 17.34
C GLU A 446 -3.76 -6.68 16.26
N HIS A 447 -2.49 -6.84 16.64
CA HIS A 447 -1.46 -7.32 15.72
C HIS A 447 -1.75 -8.73 15.21
N PHE A 448 -2.13 -9.63 16.13
CA PHE A 448 -2.41 -11.03 15.80
C PHE A 448 -3.56 -11.17 14.81
N ILE A 449 -4.65 -10.42 14.98
CA ILE A 449 -5.83 -10.47 14.12
C ILE A 449 -5.64 -9.72 12.79
N ALA A 450 -4.57 -8.90 12.67
CA ALA A 450 -4.35 -8.04 11.50
C ALA A 450 -4.30 -8.85 10.19
N ARG A 451 -4.66 -8.18 9.06
CA ARG A 451 -4.71 -8.77 7.72
C ARG A 451 -3.43 -9.50 7.33
N LYS A 452 -2.27 -8.93 7.63
CA LYS A 452 -0.95 -9.55 7.35
C LYS A 452 -0.56 -10.68 8.30
N ALA A 453 -1.22 -10.77 9.44
CA ALA A 453 -1.03 -11.83 10.44
C ALA A 453 -2.09 -12.93 10.24
N MET A 454 -2.99 -13.13 11.19
CA MET A 454 -3.99 -14.19 11.11
C MET A 454 -5.24 -13.84 10.30
N ASN A 455 -5.36 -12.59 9.82
CA ASN A 455 -6.46 -12.10 8.97
C ASN A 455 -7.86 -12.45 9.51
N ILE A 456 -8.11 -12.12 10.77
CA ILE A 456 -9.43 -12.33 11.39
C ILE A 456 -10.30 -11.11 11.11
N ASP A 457 -11.16 -11.22 10.12
CA ASP A 457 -12.07 -10.14 9.74
C ASP A 457 -13.16 -9.88 10.78
N SER A 458 -13.74 -8.69 10.73
CA SER A 458 -14.83 -8.23 11.60
C SER A 458 -14.46 -8.07 13.08
N LEU A 459 -13.19 -8.24 13.45
CA LEU A 459 -12.66 -8.01 14.79
C LEU A 459 -11.70 -6.80 14.74
N GLY A 460 -12.22 -5.63 15.08
CA GLY A 460 -11.45 -4.38 15.09
C GLY A 460 -11.00 -3.98 16.51
N PRO A 461 -10.18 -2.89 16.64
CA PRO A 461 -9.65 -2.40 17.92
C PRO A 461 -10.74 -2.13 18.97
N GLU A 462 -11.89 -1.58 18.57
CA GLU A 462 -13.02 -1.30 19.49
C GLU A 462 -13.61 -2.60 20.03
N THR A 463 -13.77 -3.62 19.19
CA THR A 463 -14.28 -4.92 19.59
C THR A 463 -13.28 -5.66 20.48
N VAL A 464 -11.98 -5.56 20.20
CA VAL A 464 -10.90 -6.10 21.06
C VAL A 464 -10.95 -5.45 22.44
N ASP A 465 -11.09 -4.13 22.50
CA ASP A 465 -11.20 -3.39 23.77
C ASP A 465 -12.43 -3.83 24.57
N ASP A 466 -13.58 -3.99 23.90
CA ASP A 466 -14.82 -4.44 24.52
C ASP A 466 -14.69 -5.87 25.09
N TYR A 467 -14.16 -6.82 24.31
CA TYR A 467 -13.96 -8.20 24.77
C TYR A 467 -12.90 -8.30 25.88
N TYR A 468 -11.87 -7.47 25.83
CA TYR A 468 -10.88 -7.38 26.90
C TYR A 468 -11.52 -6.88 28.20
N ARG A 469 -12.34 -5.82 28.17
CA ARG A 469 -13.05 -5.29 29.34
C ARG A 469 -14.04 -6.27 29.94
N GLN A 470 -14.69 -7.07 29.09
CA GLN A 470 -15.60 -8.14 29.53
C GLN A 470 -14.86 -9.36 30.09
N GLY A 471 -13.52 -9.40 29.98
CA GLY A 471 -12.70 -10.51 30.43
C GLY A 471 -12.76 -11.75 29.51
N LEU A 472 -13.33 -11.64 28.32
CA LEU A 472 -13.43 -12.72 27.34
C LEU A 472 -12.07 -13.08 26.76
N ILE A 473 -11.21 -12.08 26.54
CA ILE A 473 -9.86 -12.26 26.01
C ILE A 473 -8.83 -11.58 26.90
N LYS A 474 -7.75 -12.31 27.20
CA LYS A 474 -6.57 -11.83 27.96
C LYS A 474 -5.27 -12.01 27.18
N ASN A 475 -5.28 -12.84 26.15
CA ASN A 475 -4.18 -13.07 25.22
C ASN A 475 -4.73 -13.60 23.89
N VAL A 476 -3.86 -13.76 22.89
CA VAL A 476 -4.25 -14.18 21.54
C VAL A 476 -4.85 -15.59 21.47
N ALA A 477 -4.49 -16.51 22.39
CA ALA A 477 -5.03 -17.87 22.41
C ALA A 477 -6.50 -17.91 22.86
N ASP A 478 -6.94 -16.93 23.66
CA ASP A 478 -8.33 -16.86 24.12
C ASP A 478 -9.32 -16.58 22.98
N LEU A 479 -8.85 -16.03 21.87
CA LEU A 479 -9.68 -15.81 20.67
C LEU A 479 -10.31 -17.11 20.17
N TYR A 480 -9.62 -18.23 20.27
CA TYR A 480 -10.07 -19.55 19.80
C TYR A 480 -11.06 -20.25 20.73
N LEU A 481 -11.34 -19.63 21.88
CA LEU A 481 -12.39 -20.07 22.82
C LEU A 481 -13.71 -19.32 22.64
N ILE A 482 -13.72 -18.25 21.83
CA ILE A 482 -14.91 -17.42 21.62
C ILE A 482 -15.96 -18.19 20.82
N ASP A 483 -17.20 -18.21 21.35
CA ASP A 483 -18.36 -18.72 20.63
C ASP A 483 -19.41 -17.64 20.37
N VAL A 484 -20.35 -17.94 19.47
CA VAL A 484 -21.40 -17.00 19.05
C VAL A 484 -22.27 -16.58 20.24
N GLN A 485 -22.54 -17.47 21.20
CA GLN A 485 -23.44 -17.16 22.33
C GLN A 485 -22.80 -16.14 23.27
N GLN A 486 -21.49 -16.24 23.51
CA GLN A 486 -20.75 -15.33 24.37
C GLN A 486 -20.75 -13.89 23.85
N ILE A 487 -20.66 -13.69 22.53
CA ILE A 487 -20.49 -12.38 21.91
C ILE A 487 -21.75 -11.80 21.26
N ASN A 488 -22.84 -12.57 21.23
CA ASN A 488 -24.11 -12.15 20.64
C ASN A 488 -24.93 -11.20 21.54
N GLY A 489 -24.65 -11.18 22.84
CA GLY A 489 -25.37 -10.34 23.81
C GLY A 489 -26.88 -10.63 23.85
N ASP A 490 -27.69 -9.64 23.47
CA ASP A 490 -29.15 -9.70 23.44
C ASP A 490 -29.74 -10.33 22.17
N GLY A 491 -28.91 -10.93 21.32
CA GLY A 491 -29.33 -11.51 20.03
C GLY A 491 -29.35 -10.53 18.86
N SER A 492 -29.13 -9.24 19.08
CA SER A 492 -29.16 -8.20 18.03
C SER A 492 -27.95 -8.27 17.08
N ARG A 493 -26.83 -8.90 17.51
CA ARG A 493 -25.55 -8.96 16.80
C ARG A 493 -25.23 -10.31 16.17
N THR A 494 -26.21 -11.21 16.00
CA THR A 494 -25.98 -12.60 15.56
C THR A 494 -25.15 -12.71 14.27
N LYS A 495 -25.41 -11.88 13.26
CA LYS A 495 -24.64 -11.91 12.01
C LYS A 495 -23.18 -11.47 12.20
N SER A 496 -22.93 -10.43 13.00
CA SER A 496 -21.59 -9.95 13.30
C SER A 496 -20.80 -10.97 14.15
N ALA A 497 -21.45 -11.53 15.17
CA ALA A 497 -20.88 -12.59 16.02
C ALA A 497 -20.49 -13.82 15.18
N GLN A 498 -21.36 -14.26 14.28
CA GLN A 498 -21.08 -15.40 13.40
C GLN A 498 -19.89 -15.13 12.47
N ARG A 499 -19.75 -13.91 11.94
CA ARG A 499 -18.60 -13.53 11.09
C ARG A 499 -17.29 -13.59 11.85
N ILE A 500 -17.27 -13.06 13.08
CA ILE A 500 -16.07 -13.12 13.95
C ILE A 500 -15.66 -14.57 14.19
N VAL A 501 -16.59 -15.43 14.59
CA VAL A 501 -16.33 -16.84 14.84
C VAL A 501 -15.87 -17.57 13.58
N ASN A 502 -16.48 -17.28 12.43
CA ASN A 502 -16.06 -17.83 11.14
C ASN A 502 -14.65 -17.36 10.76
N GLY A 503 -14.33 -16.06 10.99
CA GLY A 503 -12.98 -15.51 10.75
C GLY A 503 -11.92 -16.17 11.65
N ILE A 504 -12.24 -16.39 12.92
CA ILE A 504 -11.37 -17.14 13.86
C ILE A 504 -11.17 -18.58 13.35
N ALA A 505 -12.22 -19.26 12.93
CA ALA A 505 -12.11 -20.61 12.39
C ALA A 505 -11.24 -20.66 11.12
N ALA A 506 -11.47 -19.75 10.18
CA ALA A 506 -10.69 -19.64 8.95
C ALA A 506 -9.21 -19.34 9.19
N SER A 507 -8.87 -18.59 10.25
CA SER A 507 -7.49 -18.26 10.61
C SER A 507 -6.63 -19.48 10.94
N LYS A 508 -7.22 -20.63 11.26
CA LYS A 508 -6.49 -21.88 11.51
C LYS A 508 -5.76 -22.43 10.28
N GLU A 509 -6.21 -22.03 9.09
CA GLU A 509 -5.60 -22.41 7.81
C GLU A 509 -4.50 -21.43 7.36
N VAL A 510 -4.25 -20.39 8.13
CA VAL A 510 -3.22 -19.39 7.80
C VAL A 510 -1.82 -20.05 7.85
N PRO A 511 -0.96 -19.84 6.81
CA PRO A 511 0.34 -20.49 6.71
C PRO A 511 1.27 -20.18 7.88
N PHE A 512 2.18 -21.12 8.18
CA PHE A 512 3.09 -21.05 9.34
C PHE A 512 3.92 -19.76 9.39
N GLU A 513 4.43 -19.26 8.28
CA GLU A 513 5.19 -18.02 8.26
C GLU A 513 4.39 -16.80 8.75
N ARG A 514 3.09 -16.79 8.52
CA ARG A 514 2.20 -15.74 9.04
C ARG A 514 1.87 -15.95 10.50
N VAL A 515 1.80 -17.19 10.96
CA VAL A 515 1.67 -17.51 12.39
C VAL A 515 2.90 -16.98 13.14
N VAL A 516 4.12 -17.21 12.64
CA VAL A 516 5.36 -16.67 13.22
C VAL A 516 5.32 -15.15 13.30
N PHE A 517 4.87 -14.47 12.24
CA PHE A 517 4.67 -13.02 12.25
C PHE A 517 3.61 -12.57 13.26
N ALA A 518 2.50 -13.30 13.34
CA ALA A 518 1.38 -13.01 14.24
C ALA A 518 1.74 -13.10 15.72
N LEU A 519 2.72 -13.92 16.10
CA LEU A 519 3.24 -14.00 17.48
C LEU A 519 3.77 -12.64 17.97
N GLY A 520 4.13 -11.74 17.07
CA GLY A 520 4.52 -10.37 17.38
C GLY A 520 5.85 -10.25 18.12
N ILE A 521 6.80 -11.16 17.85
CA ILE A 521 8.16 -11.14 18.40
C ILE A 521 8.82 -9.81 18.04
N ARG A 522 9.40 -9.16 19.03
CA ARG A 522 10.03 -7.85 18.83
C ARG A 522 11.15 -7.94 17.78
N PHE A 523 11.23 -6.96 16.87
CA PHE A 523 12.11 -6.88 15.71
C PHE A 523 11.82 -7.89 14.58
N VAL A 524 10.96 -8.88 14.79
CA VAL A 524 10.57 -9.81 13.72
C VAL A 524 9.42 -9.22 12.92
N GLY A 525 9.74 -8.76 11.70
CA GLY A 525 8.76 -8.32 10.72
C GLY A 525 8.30 -9.47 9.82
N GLU A 526 7.42 -9.16 8.87
CA GLU A 526 6.86 -10.13 7.91
C GLU A 526 7.96 -10.89 7.14
N THR A 527 8.96 -10.18 6.61
CA THR A 527 10.08 -10.77 5.87
C THR A 527 10.91 -11.70 6.75
N SER A 528 11.26 -11.26 7.97
CA SER A 528 12.05 -12.07 8.90
C SER A 528 11.27 -13.30 9.38
N ALA A 529 9.97 -13.18 9.62
CA ALA A 529 9.12 -14.31 9.96
C ALA A 529 9.09 -15.39 8.86
N LYS A 530 9.02 -14.96 7.60
CA LYS A 530 9.09 -15.85 6.44
C LYS A 530 10.44 -16.56 6.32
N LEU A 531 11.55 -15.85 6.56
CA LEU A 531 12.90 -16.44 6.58
C LEU A 531 13.03 -17.48 7.70
N LEU A 532 12.58 -17.15 8.91
CA LEU A 532 12.59 -18.05 10.06
C LEU A 532 11.76 -19.31 9.80
N ALA A 533 10.53 -19.15 9.30
CA ALA A 533 9.66 -20.28 9.01
C ALA A 533 10.25 -21.23 7.94
N ARG A 534 10.87 -20.69 6.91
CA ARG A 534 11.53 -21.47 5.85
C ARG A 534 12.77 -22.21 6.36
N HIS A 535 13.58 -21.57 7.20
CA HIS A 535 14.81 -22.16 7.73
C HIS A 535 14.50 -23.29 8.73
N PHE A 536 13.65 -23.02 9.71
CA PHE A 536 13.34 -23.97 10.80
C PHE A 536 12.22 -24.96 10.47
N LYS A 537 11.39 -24.67 9.46
CA LYS A 537 10.28 -25.49 8.95
C LYS A 537 9.14 -25.73 9.93
N ASN A 538 9.38 -25.73 11.23
CA ASN A 538 8.37 -25.89 12.29
C ASN A 538 8.70 -25.05 13.53
N ILE A 539 7.68 -24.84 14.35
CA ILE A 539 7.79 -23.99 15.55
C ILE A 539 8.74 -24.57 16.60
N ASP A 540 8.82 -25.91 16.75
CA ASP A 540 9.67 -26.52 17.76
C ASP A 540 11.15 -26.34 17.45
N ALA A 541 11.55 -26.47 16.20
CA ALA A 541 12.90 -26.15 15.76
C ALA A 541 13.24 -24.67 16.01
N LEU A 542 12.32 -23.76 15.69
CA LEU A 542 12.50 -22.33 15.93
C LEU A 542 12.60 -22.00 17.42
N MET A 543 11.79 -22.62 18.27
CA MET A 543 11.82 -22.42 19.74
C MET A 543 13.13 -22.86 20.38
N ASN A 544 13.78 -23.87 19.80
CA ASN A 544 15.04 -24.44 20.31
C ASN A 544 16.28 -23.85 19.62
N ALA A 545 16.12 -22.89 18.69
CA ALA A 545 17.20 -22.31 17.93
C ALA A 545 18.21 -21.56 18.83
N GLY A 546 19.48 -21.80 18.59
CA GLY A 546 20.58 -21.10 19.26
C GLY A 546 20.92 -19.74 18.61
N LEU A 547 21.71 -18.93 19.34
CA LEU A 547 22.11 -17.60 18.86
C LEU A 547 22.87 -17.68 17.53
N GLU A 548 23.84 -18.58 17.43
CA GLU A 548 24.69 -18.76 16.25
C GLU A 548 23.85 -19.19 15.04
N GLU A 549 22.98 -20.19 15.24
CA GLU A 549 22.07 -20.69 14.19
C GLU A 549 21.12 -19.61 13.65
N LEU A 550 20.57 -18.79 14.54
CA LEU A 550 19.73 -17.66 14.12
C LEU A 550 20.51 -16.61 13.32
N GLN A 551 21.77 -16.35 13.68
CA GLN A 551 22.62 -15.38 13.00
C GLN A 551 23.16 -15.88 11.64
N GLU A 552 23.16 -17.18 11.37
CA GLU A 552 23.48 -17.73 10.04
C GLU A 552 22.44 -17.32 8.99
N ILE A 553 21.22 -16.98 9.41
CA ILE A 553 20.17 -16.53 8.52
C ILE A 553 20.43 -15.08 8.09
N GLU A 554 20.61 -14.85 6.81
CA GLU A 554 20.81 -13.49 6.27
C GLU A 554 19.64 -12.57 6.60
N GLY A 555 19.91 -11.45 7.24
CA GLY A 555 18.91 -10.50 7.68
C GLY A 555 18.50 -10.66 9.16
N ILE A 556 19.00 -11.68 9.86
CA ILE A 556 18.82 -11.85 11.30
C ILE A 556 20.10 -11.40 12.02
N GLY A 557 20.08 -10.19 12.53
CA GLY A 557 21.19 -9.66 13.34
C GLY A 557 21.11 -10.10 14.82
N GLU A 558 22.16 -9.83 15.59
CA GLU A 558 22.29 -10.22 17.01
C GLU A 558 21.14 -9.74 17.88
N VAL A 559 20.67 -8.50 17.68
CA VAL A 559 19.54 -7.92 18.46
C VAL A 559 18.24 -8.68 18.21
N MET A 560 17.96 -9.02 16.97
CA MET A 560 16.78 -9.79 16.59
C MET A 560 16.87 -11.23 17.10
N ALA A 561 18.02 -11.88 16.95
CA ALA A 561 18.27 -13.24 17.43
C ALA A 561 18.09 -13.34 18.96
N LYS A 562 18.63 -12.41 19.72
CA LYS A 562 18.42 -12.32 21.18
C LYS A 562 16.97 -12.11 21.54
N SER A 563 16.24 -11.29 20.80
CA SER A 563 14.81 -11.07 21.01
C SER A 563 13.99 -12.33 20.75
N ILE A 564 14.30 -13.10 19.72
CA ILE A 564 13.67 -14.39 19.41
C ILE A 564 13.89 -15.38 20.55
N ILE A 565 15.12 -15.54 20.99
CA ILE A 565 15.48 -16.44 22.09
C ILE A 565 14.74 -16.04 23.38
N THR A 566 14.76 -14.76 23.74
CA THR A 566 14.08 -14.25 24.93
C THR A 566 12.58 -14.53 24.87
N TYR A 567 11.95 -14.32 23.70
CA TYR A 567 10.53 -14.58 23.52
C TYR A 567 10.15 -16.05 23.76
N PHE A 568 10.92 -16.98 23.19
CA PHE A 568 10.63 -18.41 23.31
C PHE A 568 11.07 -19.03 24.64
N HIS A 569 11.94 -18.38 25.41
CA HIS A 569 12.30 -18.81 26.76
C HIS A 569 11.29 -18.36 27.83
N ASP A 570 10.37 -17.46 27.52
CA ASP A 570 9.30 -17.05 28.43
C ASP A 570 8.22 -18.13 28.49
N GLU A 571 8.01 -18.69 29.68
CA GLU A 571 7.02 -19.75 29.93
C GLU A 571 5.60 -19.36 29.52
N LYS A 572 5.24 -18.06 29.63
CA LYS A 572 3.92 -17.56 29.24
C LYS A 572 3.73 -17.61 27.72
N ASN A 573 4.77 -17.27 26.96
CA ASN A 573 4.74 -17.36 25.51
C ASN A 573 4.71 -18.83 25.05
N GLN A 574 5.46 -19.71 25.72
CA GLN A 574 5.41 -21.15 25.46
C GLN A 574 4.01 -21.71 25.67
N GLU A 575 3.33 -21.31 26.75
CA GLU A 575 1.96 -21.73 27.03
C GLU A 575 0.97 -21.22 25.97
N ILE A 576 1.11 -19.98 25.52
CA ILE A 576 0.30 -19.43 24.42
C ILE A 576 0.51 -20.26 23.14
N ILE A 577 1.76 -20.56 22.77
CA ILE A 577 2.09 -21.34 21.57
C ILE A 577 1.50 -22.76 21.69
N ARG A 578 1.62 -23.40 22.85
CA ARG A 578 1.03 -24.73 23.13
C ARG A 578 -0.49 -24.70 22.88
N ARG A 579 -1.19 -23.69 23.45
CA ARG A 579 -2.63 -23.54 23.26
C ARG A 579 -3.01 -23.30 21.80
N LEU A 580 -2.28 -22.43 21.09
CA LEU A 580 -2.52 -22.18 19.67
C LEU A 580 -2.35 -23.46 18.84
N ARG A 581 -1.35 -24.28 19.15
CA ARG A 581 -1.18 -25.62 18.55
C ARG A 581 -2.37 -26.53 18.83
N ASP A 582 -2.80 -26.61 20.08
CA ASP A 582 -3.93 -27.45 20.52
C ASP A 582 -5.24 -27.02 19.82
N TYR A 583 -5.38 -25.74 19.48
CA TYR A 583 -6.53 -25.22 18.72
C TYR A 583 -6.43 -25.43 17.21
N GLY A 584 -5.32 -25.98 16.71
CA GLY A 584 -5.16 -26.41 15.33
C GLY A 584 -4.58 -25.37 14.38
N LEU A 585 -3.79 -24.40 14.88
CA LEU A 585 -3.06 -23.48 14.01
C LEU A 585 -1.90 -24.18 13.31
N GLN A 586 -1.52 -23.69 12.13
CA GLN A 586 -0.41 -24.22 11.36
C GLN A 586 0.93 -23.90 12.06
N MET A 587 1.56 -24.89 12.67
CA MET A 587 2.82 -24.75 13.42
C MET A 587 4.04 -25.27 12.65
N GLU A 588 3.84 -25.64 11.39
CA GLU A 588 4.87 -26.13 10.49
C GLU A 588 4.53 -25.81 9.04
N LEU A 589 5.51 -25.82 8.16
CA LEU A 589 5.28 -25.71 6.73
C LEU A 589 4.50 -26.94 6.24
N SER A 590 3.54 -26.70 5.35
CA SER A 590 2.78 -27.78 4.72
C SER A 590 3.70 -28.71 3.90
N GLU A 591 3.27 -29.97 3.68
CA GLU A 591 3.98 -30.90 2.82
C GLU A 591 4.23 -30.33 1.41
N ALA A 592 3.25 -29.61 0.86
CA ALA A 592 3.39 -28.94 -0.44
C ALA A 592 4.46 -27.85 -0.42
N GLN A 593 4.56 -27.08 0.67
CA GLN A 593 5.60 -26.05 0.83
C GLN A 593 6.98 -26.68 1.09
N THR A 594 7.03 -27.82 1.77
CA THR A 594 8.27 -28.56 2.05
C THR A 594 8.73 -29.37 0.83
N ALA A 595 7.82 -29.94 0.06
CA ALA A 595 8.12 -30.65 -1.19
C ALA A 595 8.71 -29.73 -2.28
N ASN A 596 8.39 -28.43 -2.23
CA ASN A 596 9.00 -27.42 -3.09
C ASN A 596 10.36 -26.91 -2.58
N LEU A 597 10.85 -27.42 -1.44
CA LEU A 597 12.19 -27.10 -0.92
C LEU A 597 13.12 -28.27 -1.26
N SER A 598 14.05 -28.03 -2.16
CA SER A 598 15.12 -28.97 -2.47
C SER A 598 16.48 -28.38 -2.09
N ASP A 599 17.48 -29.22 -1.87
CA ASP A 599 18.86 -28.81 -1.56
C ASP A 599 19.75 -28.81 -2.81
N LYS A 600 19.16 -28.85 -4.02
CA LYS A 600 19.91 -28.91 -5.29
C LYS A 600 20.90 -27.76 -5.50
N LEU A 601 20.59 -26.59 -4.91
CA LEU A 601 21.45 -25.40 -4.95
C LEU A 601 22.08 -25.09 -3.61
N ALA A 602 22.08 -26.03 -2.65
CA ALA A 602 22.63 -25.82 -1.30
C ALA A 602 24.10 -25.35 -1.37
N GLY A 603 24.40 -24.30 -0.62
CA GLY A 603 25.75 -23.69 -0.59
C GLY A 603 26.13 -22.89 -1.83
N GLN A 604 25.27 -22.74 -2.83
CA GLN A 604 25.54 -21.92 -4.00
C GLN A 604 25.05 -20.48 -3.84
N SER A 605 25.92 -19.54 -4.16
CA SER A 605 25.62 -18.10 -4.20
C SER A 605 25.44 -17.67 -5.66
N ILE A 606 24.23 -17.27 -6.02
CA ILE A 606 23.83 -17.04 -7.41
C ILE A 606 23.45 -15.58 -7.60
N VAL A 607 23.98 -14.95 -8.64
CA VAL A 607 23.60 -13.61 -9.07
C VAL A 607 22.63 -13.71 -10.25
N ILE A 608 21.50 -13.05 -10.17
CA ILE A 608 20.53 -12.97 -11.26
C ILE A 608 20.78 -11.70 -12.06
N SER A 609 20.91 -11.79 -13.38
CA SER A 609 21.17 -10.64 -14.27
C SER A 609 20.52 -10.83 -15.64
N GLY A 610 19.96 -9.76 -16.21
CA GLY A 610 19.32 -9.80 -17.51
C GLY A 610 17.78 -9.85 -17.45
N VAL A 611 17.14 -10.04 -18.60
CA VAL A 611 15.70 -10.21 -18.78
C VAL A 611 15.45 -11.67 -19.15
N PHE A 612 14.47 -12.28 -18.53
CA PHE A 612 14.18 -13.71 -18.64
C PHE A 612 12.90 -13.93 -19.45
N ALA A 613 12.82 -15.06 -20.16
CA ALA A 613 11.70 -15.42 -21.00
C ALA A 613 10.62 -16.22 -20.25
N HIS A 614 11.03 -17.12 -19.34
CA HIS A 614 10.12 -18.08 -18.68
C HIS A 614 9.60 -17.58 -17.34
N HIS A 615 10.46 -16.93 -16.55
CA HIS A 615 10.12 -16.45 -15.21
C HIS A 615 10.64 -15.03 -14.98
N SER A 616 9.95 -14.27 -14.12
CA SER A 616 10.46 -12.99 -13.63
C SER A 616 11.71 -13.18 -12.74
N ARG A 617 12.45 -12.12 -12.52
CA ARG A 617 13.61 -12.14 -11.59
C ARG A 617 13.23 -12.55 -10.17
N ASP A 618 12.06 -12.13 -9.71
CA ASP A 618 11.58 -12.46 -8.37
C ASP A 618 11.15 -13.91 -8.28
N GLU A 619 10.58 -14.48 -9.34
CA GLU A 619 10.30 -15.91 -9.42
C GLU A 619 11.60 -16.72 -9.44
N TYR A 620 12.63 -16.33 -10.21
CA TYR A 620 13.93 -17.00 -10.16
C TYR A 620 14.61 -16.90 -8.80
N LYS A 621 14.45 -15.76 -8.12
CA LYS A 621 14.91 -15.63 -6.75
C LYS A 621 14.21 -16.64 -5.84
N ALA A 622 12.88 -16.74 -5.94
CA ALA A 622 12.11 -17.73 -5.20
C ALA A 622 12.52 -19.17 -5.53
N ILE A 623 12.72 -19.49 -6.81
CA ILE A 623 13.17 -20.81 -7.27
C ILE A 623 14.56 -21.14 -6.70
N ILE A 624 15.51 -20.21 -6.72
CA ILE A 624 16.85 -20.40 -6.13
C ILE A 624 16.74 -20.67 -4.64
N GLU A 625 15.96 -19.87 -3.92
CA GLU A 625 15.77 -20.00 -2.47
C GLU A 625 15.01 -21.30 -2.11
N GLN A 626 14.03 -21.72 -2.90
CA GLN A 626 13.31 -22.97 -2.75
C GLN A 626 14.21 -24.20 -2.95
N ASN A 627 15.27 -24.07 -3.74
CA ASN A 627 16.25 -25.11 -3.97
C ASN A 627 17.50 -25.00 -3.09
N GLY A 628 17.45 -24.23 -1.99
CA GLY A 628 18.53 -24.14 -1.02
C GLY A 628 19.70 -23.23 -1.45
N GLY A 629 19.57 -22.54 -2.58
CA GLY A 629 20.57 -21.58 -3.08
C GLY A 629 20.40 -20.21 -2.44
N LYS A 630 21.45 -19.40 -2.54
CA LYS A 630 21.49 -18.01 -2.06
C LYS A 630 21.50 -17.04 -3.22
N ASN A 631 20.49 -16.19 -3.34
CA ASN A 631 20.52 -15.08 -4.29
C ASN A 631 21.33 -13.92 -3.71
N VAL A 632 22.37 -13.47 -4.43
CA VAL A 632 23.22 -12.35 -4.02
C VAL A 632 23.17 -11.21 -5.04
N GLY A 633 23.13 -9.97 -4.56
CA GLY A 633 22.95 -8.80 -5.42
C GLY A 633 24.21 -8.38 -6.20
N SER A 634 25.40 -8.80 -5.77
CA SER A 634 26.67 -8.39 -6.36
C SER A 634 27.60 -9.59 -6.61
N ILE A 635 28.35 -9.50 -7.71
CA ILE A 635 29.34 -10.52 -8.09
C ILE A 635 30.58 -10.37 -7.21
N SER A 636 31.04 -11.47 -6.61
CA SER A 636 32.26 -11.56 -5.81
C SER A 636 32.94 -12.93 -6.03
N ASN A 637 34.12 -13.12 -5.48
CA ASN A 637 34.83 -14.42 -5.52
C ASN A 637 34.04 -15.57 -4.87
N LYS A 638 33.00 -15.26 -4.12
CA LYS A 638 32.06 -16.23 -3.49
C LYS A 638 30.84 -16.56 -4.37
N THR A 639 30.70 -15.92 -5.52
CA THR A 639 29.60 -16.18 -6.45
C THR A 639 29.83 -17.50 -7.19
N SER A 640 28.91 -18.43 -7.06
CA SER A 640 29.03 -19.76 -7.69
C SER A 640 28.81 -19.69 -9.20
N PHE A 641 27.74 -19.00 -9.61
CA PHE A 641 27.48 -18.70 -11.02
C PHE A 641 26.50 -17.50 -11.14
N ILE A 642 26.37 -17.02 -12.36
CA ILE A 642 25.40 -15.97 -12.70
C ILE A 642 24.30 -16.61 -13.55
N LEU A 643 23.05 -16.51 -13.10
CA LEU A 643 21.88 -16.81 -13.92
C LEU A 643 21.63 -15.60 -14.83
N ALA A 644 21.92 -15.77 -16.11
CA ALA A 644 21.87 -14.71 -17.11
C ALA A 644 20.69 -14.90 -18.06
N GLY A 645 19.78 -13.93 -18.05
CA GLY A 645 18.81 -13.74 -19.12
C GLY A 645 19.38 -12.89 -20.26
N GLU A 646 18.53 -12.54 -21.22
CA GLU A 646 18.90 -11.63 -22.31
C GLU A 646 19.29 -10.25 -21.77
N ASN A 647 20.22 -9.59 -22.48
CA ASN A 647 20.70 -8.24 -22.15
C ASN A 647 21.33 -8.11 -20.74
N MET A 648 22.11 -9.09 -20.32
CA MET A 648 22.95 -8.97 -19.12
C MET A 648 23.82 -7.73 -19.21
N GLY A 649 23.84 -6.89 -18.16
CA GLY A 649 24.56 -5.62 -18.15
C GLY A 649 26.08 -5.81 -18.36
N PRO A 650 26.72 -5.00 -19.23
CA PRO A 650 28.14 -5.16 -19.63
C PRO A 650 29.12 -5.12 -18.45
N SER A 651 28.83 -4.35 -17.41
CA SER A 651 29.67 -4.29 -16.20
C SER A 651 29.66 -5.60 -15.40
N LYS A 652 28.55 -6.31 -15.38
CA LYS A 652 28.45 -7.62 -14.72
C LYS A 652 29.11 -8.69 -15.56
N LEU A 653 29.00 -8.62 -16.89
CA LEU A 653 29.69 -9.51 -17.82
C LEU A 653 31.20 -9.40 -17.65
N GLN A 654 31.74 -8.19 -17.72
CA GLN A 654 33.19 -7.94 -17.51
C GLN A 654 33.71 -8.40 -16.14
N LYS A 655 32.88 -8.20 -15.09
CA LYS A 655 33.25 -8.63 -13.75
C LYS A 655 33.20 -10.15 -13.60
N ALA A 656 32.28 -10.82 -14.25
CA ALA A 656 32.20 -12.28 -14.30
C ALA A 656 33.40 -12.88 -15.02
N GLU A 657 33.78 -12.35 -16.18
CA GLU A 657 34.96 -12.74 -16.95
C GLU A 657 36.25 -12.54 -16.15
N LYS A 658 36.41 -11.37 -15.52
CA LYS A 658 37.58 -11.04 -14.70
C LYS A 658 37.78 -11.99 -13.50
N LEU A 659 36.66 -12.47 -12.92
CA LEU A 659 36.68 -13.35 -11.74
C LEU A 659 36.50 -14.83 -12.12
N GLY A 660 36.40 -15.17 -13.42
CA GLY A 660 36.22 -16.53 -13.92
C GLY A 660 34.93 -17.22 -13.45
N ILE A 661 33.86 -16.43 -13.23
CA ILE A 661 32.57 -16.93 -12.72
C ILE A 661 31.76 -17.46 -13.89
N LYS A 662 31.21 -18.66 -13.74
CA LYS A 662 30.34 -19.29 -14.75
C LYS A 662 29.10 -18.43 -14.98
N ILE A 663 28.77 -18.21 -16.24
CA ILE A 663 27.49 -17.62 -16.67
C ILE A 663 26.63 -18.77 -17.17
N MET A 664 25.41 -18.87 -16.67
CA MET A 664 24.45 -19.92 -17.00
C MET A 664 23.22 -19.28 -17.61
N SER A 665 22.73 -19.82 -18.71
CA SER A 665 21.49 -19.35 -19.35
C SER A 665 20.26 -19.77 -18.53
N GLU A 666 19.10 -19.21 -18.86
CA GLU A 666 17.82 -19.54 -18.28
C GLU A 666 17.48 -21.03 -18.47
N ASP A 667 17.64 -21.53 -19.69
CA ASP A 667 17.35 -22.93 -20.03
C ASP A 667 18.30 -23.89 -19.30
N GLU A 668 19.61 -23.59 -19.25
CA GLU A 668 20.59 -24.42 -18.52
C GLU A 668 20.27 -24.49 -17.02
N PHE A 669 19.78 -23.39 -16.46
CA PHE A 669 19.39 -23.33 -15.05
C PHE A 669 18.14 -24.15 -14.78
N LEU A 670 17.11 -24.03 -15.61
CA LEU A 670 15.88 -24.80 -15.48
C LEU A 670 16.15 -26.30 -15.63
N GLU A 671 16.94 -26.72 -16.61
CA GLU A 671 17.38 -28.12 -16.73
C GLU A 671 18.15 -28.61 -15.50
N MET A 672 18.97 -27.76 -14.87
CA MET A 672 19.74 -28.13 -13.69
C MET A 672 18.85 -28.36 -12.46
N ILE A 673 17.76 -27.62 -12.33
CA ILE A 673 16.82 -27.77 -11.21
C ILE A 673 15.74 -28.83 -11.45
N GLU A 674 15.44 -29.20 -12.72
CA GLU A 674 14.53 -30.29 -13.04
C GLU A 674 15.17 -31.68 -12.85
N LYS A 675 16.47 -31.81 -13.10
CA LYS A 675 17.27 -33.02 -12.85
C LYS A 675 17.58 -33.17 -11.36
#